data_962e3226aa785bda81902b2f84f84c74
#
_entry.id   962e3226aa785bda81902b2f84f84c74
#
_cell.length_a   1.000
_cell.length_b   1.000
_cell.length_c   1.000
_cell.angle_alpha   90.00
_cell.angle_beta   90.00
_cell.angle_gamma   90.00
#
_symmetry.space_group_name_H-M   'P 1'
#
loop_
_entity.id
_entity.type
_entity.pdbx_description
1 polymer ?
#
loop_
_entity_poly.entity_id
_entity_poly.type
_entity_poly.pdbx_seq_one_letter_code
_entity_poly.pdbx_strand_id
1 'polypeptide(L)'
;MEEVTVVAVGYGDVRRRDLTGSIGSANMGDLTKTPVSNITESLGGRIAGVQVSSGDGGPGDNFNIVIRGAGSLTGSTAPLYVIDGFPSESSGLGSINPNDIESIDILKDASATAIYGARGANGVVIVTTKKGGAGKPTITYNGSVKVGLVKNTPEVMNAYDFVMLQQEIMGSGEEFQKNYITELYPTLDAYHNAQSYDWQDYIYRTALSHNHHISMTGSQGDLKYTTSLSYDDTQGVIINSGVKRYQGRVNLSQKVNNKLKIDFTGNYASTVQDGPTVSGATSSMSTAYMYSVWSFRPVSPTGSDLLNQMYDEGVNMSEDYRFNPVKSAQNEYRHKTTNNLQFNIGAEYEIIKKLKLKVTAGYTSTDYKNEEFNGSQTRTGNSHPSNTQSKGINAYLYQSEARSYLNENTLSYQLNKNSHNFNAMLGMSVQKNTSYIHSIRTEKISNESFGMAGLDKGSTPAVNSSKGENKLMSYFGRINYNYDSRYYITATMRADGSSKFARGNRWGYFPSGSLAWAFARESFIAENASWLSNGKLRFSYGQTGNNRIGNYDYMAHLITDDDLYKYPWNGQFVPGYVLSSMQNEKLKWETTEQLDLGLDLGFLDGRINLNMDYYIKTTKDLLLDADISASSGFSSATLNVGKLRNSGLEITLETTNIKTKDFSWNSSFNIAFNKNEIIALNSGQPYMTSYISWDNKYKTTPAYISKVGESAGKMYGFIYDGTYKYEDFNKTIDENGKEVYTLKEGIPYYVAGTQPGDPKYRDLTGEGEINDKDKTTIGNGQPKHIGGFTNNLVWKNFDLNIFFQWSYGNDILNANRMVFENPAAKQNTNMFAAYTNRWTPENPTSNIPRARAQGSNEYSSLYVEDGSFLKLKNISLGYNFEAKTLKPLHISSARVYLSAENIATISGYSGSDPEVSTRNSPLTPGFDWSPYPRAFSMSLGLNVTF
;
A
#
# COMPACT_ATOMS: atom_id res chain seq x y z
N MET A 1 -28.84 13.48 26.71
CA MET A 1 -29.36 12.93 25.42
C MET A 1 -28.27 12.01 24.89
N GLU A 2 -28.53 10.71 24.75
CA GLU A 2 -27.63 9.80 24.05
C GLU A 2 -27.45 10.33 22.62
N GLU A 3 -26.26 10.66 22.24
CA GLU A 3 -25.91 10.97 20.86
C GLU A 3 -26.16 9.71 20.02
N VAL A 4 -27.19 9.75 19.18
CA VAL A 4 -27.58 8.61 18.34
C VAL A 4 -26.58 8.48 17.21
N THR A 5 -25.47 7.77 17.47
CA THR A 5 -24.50 7.47 16.42
C THR A 5 -25.15 6.55 15.40
N VAL A 6 -25.30 7.04 14.18
CA VAL A 6 -25.82 6.31 13.02
C VAL A 6 -24.67 5.85 12.18
N VAL A 7 -24.69 4.60 11.76
CA VAL A 7 -23.65 3.97 10.92
C VAL A 7 -24.27 3.61 9.58
N ALA A 8 -23.60 3.91 8.51
CA ALA A 8 -24.02 3.50 7.17
C ALA A 8 -23.80 1.98 6.98
N VAL A 9 -24.89 1.26 6.69
CA VAL A 9 -24.87 -0.20 6.47
C VAL A 9 -25.49 -0.53 5.13
N GLY A 10 -24.69 -0.51 4.09
CA GLY A 10 -25.15 -0.77 2.73
C GLY A 10 -26.12 0.32 2.25
N TYR A 11 -27.35 -0.06 1.93
CA TYR A 11 -28.36 0.83 1.36
C TYR A 11 -29.23 1.55 2.41
N GLY A 12 -28.77 1.65 3.65
CA GLY A 12 -29.51 2.34 4.71
C GLY A 12 -28.62 2.66 5.91
N ASP A 13 -29.10 3.58 6.71
CA ASP A 13 -28.45 3.99 7.96
C ASP A 13 -29.08 3.23 9.14
N VAL A 14 -28.26 2.66 10.00
CA VAL A 14 -28.68 1.90 11.20
C VAL A 14 -28.03 2.52 12.43
N ARG A 15 -28.76 2.59 13.53
CA ARG A 15 -28.15 3.03 14.80
C ARG A 15 -27.06 2.04 15.23
N ARG A 16 -25.92 2.52 15.69
CA ARG A 16 -24.80 1.66 16.15
C ARG A 16 -25.26 0.55 17.11
N ARG A 17 -26.20 0.86 17.99
CA ARG A 17 -26.78 -0.11 18.93
C ARG A 17 -27.56 -1.25 18.27
N ASP A 18 -28.12 -1.02 17.09
CA ASP A 18 -28.98 -1.98 16.37
C ASP A 18 -28.18 -2.84 15.37
N LEU A 19 -26.87 -2.63 15.27
CA LEU A 19 -25.97 -3.42 14.43
C LEU A 19 -25.87 -4.87 14.92
N THR A 20 -25.90 -5.81 13.99
CA THR A 20 -25.71 -7.24 14.24
C THR A 20 -24.36 -7.76 13.76
N GLY A 21 -23.69 -7.00 12.88
CA GLY A 21 -22.39 -7.31 12.31
C GLY A 21 -21.23 -6.55 12.97
N SER A 22 -19.99 -6.95 12.64
CA SER A 22 -18.76 -6.28 13.07
C SER A 22 -18.43 -5.09 12.16
N ILE A 23 -18.49 -3.88 12.71
CA ILE A 23 -18.22 -2.63 12.00
C ILE A 23 -17.24 -1.81 12.81
N GLY A 24 -16.15 -1.37 12.16
CA GLY A 24 -15.21 -0.40 12.71
C GLY A 24 -15.52 1.00 12.19
N SER A 25 -15.66 1.97 13.07
CA SER A 25 -15.86 3.38 12.66
C SER A 25 -14.64 4.21 13.05
N ALA A 26 -14.16 5.04 12.14
CA ALA A 26 -13.08 5.97 12.42
C ALA A 26 -13.64 7.24 13.08
N ASN A 27 -12.99 7.72 14.14
CA ASN A 27 -13.33 9.01 14.74
C ASN A 27 -12.79 10.15 13.87
N MET A 28 -13.66 10.75 13.06
CA MET A 28 -13.29 11.85 12.17
C MET A 28 -12.77 13.08 12.92
N GLY A 29 -13.26 13.32 14.16
CA GLY A 29 -12.76 14.39 15.00
C GLY A 29 -11.27 14.24 15.34
N ASP A 30 -10.77 13.01 15.46
CA ASP A 30 -9.34 12.73 15.70
C ASP A 30 -8.53 12.74 14.41
N LEU A 31 -9.09 12.23 13.31
CA LEU A 31 -8.42 12.18 12.01
C LEU A 31 -8.18 13.57 11.43
N THR A 32 -9.10 14.50 11.61
CA THR A 32 -9.01 15.87 11.08
C THR A 32 -8.21 16.83 11.95
N LYS A 33 -7.77 16.42 13.17
CA LYS A 33 -6.87 17.24 14.01
C LYS A 33 -5.48 17.41 13.40
N THR A 34 -5.11 16.54 12.48
CA THR A 34 -3.85 16.58 11.73
C THR A 34 -4.15 16.72 10.25
N PRO A 35 -3.51 17.65 9.53
CA PRO A 35 -3.70 17.79 8.10
C PRO A 35 -3.01 16.65 7.36
N VAL A 36 -3.80 15.72 6.83
CA VAL A 36 -3.31 14.63 5.99
C VAL A 36 -3.75 14.87 4.55
N SER A 37 -2.86 14.63 3.61
CA SER A 37 -3.15 14.72 2.17
C SER A 37 -3.93 13.49 1.67
N ASN A 38 -3.81 12.34 2.36
CA ASN A 38 -4.55 11.12 2.07
C ASN A 38 -5.12 10.53 3.36
N ILE A 39 -6.46 10.50 3.44
CA ILE A 39 -7.17 9.95 4.62
C ILE A 39 -6.87 8.47 4.86
N THR A 40 -6.50 7.71 3.82
CA THR A 40 -6.16 6.29 3.94
C THR A 40 -4.98 6.07 4.89
N GLU A 41 -3.97 6.92 4.82
CA GLU A 41 -2.80 6.86 5.70
C GLU A 41 -3.20 6.96 7.18
N SER A 42 -4.11 7.88 7.48
CA SER A 42 -4.53 8.13 8.86
C SER A 42 -5.41 7.03 9.48
N LEU A 43 -5.89 6.06 8.70
CA LEU A 43 -6.65 4.91 9.20
C LEU A 43 -5.74 3.85 9.84
N GLY A 44 -4.45 3.81 9.49
CA GLY A 44 -3.50 2.84 10.04
C GLY A 44 -3.40 2.89 11.56
N GLY A 45 -3.60 1.74 12.23
CA GLY A 45 -3.56 1.63 13.69
C GLY A 45 -4.76 2.26 14.43
N ARG A 46 -5.74 2.83 13.74
CA ARG A 46 -6.92 3.44 14.40
C ARG A 46 -8.14 2.55 14.45
N ILE A 47 -8.19 1.52 13.64
CA ILE A 47 -9.31 0.57 13.58
C ILE A 47 -8.75 -0.85 13.69
N ALA A 48 -9.21 -1.62 14.66
CA ALA A 48 -8.78 -3.02 14.84
C ALA A 48 -9.05 -3.85 13.58
N GLY A 49 -8.08 -4.70 13.18
CA GLY A 49 -8.18 -5.57 12.01
C GLY A 49 -8.01 -4.87 10.66
N VAL A 50 -7.64 -3.59 10.66
CA VAL A 50 -7.35 -2.82 9.45
C VAL A 50 -5.85 -2.52 9.39
N GLN A 51 -5.17 -3.18 8.46
CA GLN A 51 -3.78 -2.93 8.15
C GLN A 51 -3.69 -1.95 6.98
N VAL A 52 -2.90 -0.91 7.15
CA VAL A 52 -2.60 0.06 6.10
C VAL A 52 -1.11 0.01 5.85
N SER A 53 -0.72 -0.23 4.61
CA SER A 53 0.68 -0.21 4.18
C SER A 53 0.82 0.72 2.98
N SER A 54 1.93 1.42 2.91
CA SER A 54 2.33 2.07 1.67
C SER A 54 3.50 1.31 1.07
N GLY A 55 3.49 1.11 -0.23
CA GLY A 55 4.62 0.53 -0.93
C GLY A 55 5.82 1.45 -0.90
N ASP A 56 5.56 2.75 -0.76
CA ASP A 56 6.52 3.82 -0.86
C ASP A 56 6.09 4.99 0.04
N GLY A 57 6.97 5.92 0.35
CA GLY A 57 6.67 7.12 1.14
C GLY A 57 6.44 8.37 0.28
N GLY A 58 6.36 8.22 -1.03
CA GLY A 58 6.28 9.33 -1.98
C GLY A 58 4.99 10.12 -1.93
N PRO A 59 5.02 11.43 -2.26
CA PRO A 59 3.80 12.22 -2.34
C PRO A 59 2.90 11.69 -3.45
N GLY A 60 1.62 11.47 -3.11
CA GLY A 60 0.60 10.94 -4.03
C GLY A 60 0.57 9.43 -4.20
N ASP A 61 1.39 8.70 -3.48
CA ASP A 61 1.37 7.23 -3.53
C ASP A 61 0.08 6.65 -2.96
N ASN A 62 -0.27 5.47 -3.48
CA ASN A 62 -1.44 4.75 -3.04
C ASN A 62 -1.12 3.93 -1.79
N PHE A 63 -2.00 4.03 -0.80
CA PHE A 63 -1.98 3.17 0.38
C PHE A 63 -2.83 1.92 0.13
N ASN A 64 -2.29 0.78 0.51
CA ASN A 64 -3.01 -0.48 0.45
C ASN A 64 -3.69 -0.74 1.80
N ILE A 65 -5.01 -0.98 1.76
CA ILE A 65 -5.80 -1.39 2.92
C ILE A 65 -6.08 -2.88 2.82
N VAL A 66 -5.75 -3.60 3.87
CA VAL A 66 -6.10 -5.02 4.02
C VAL A 66 -6.93 -5.18 5.30
N ILE A 67 -8.11 -5.82 5.18
CA ILE A 67 -9.05 -6.03 6.28
C ILE A 67 -9.06 -7.51 6.64
N ARG A 68 -8.70 -7.86 7.90
CA ARG A 68 -8.67 -9.23 8.41
C ARG A 68 -7.81 -10.17 7.56
N GLY A 69 -6.64 -9.67 7.13
CA GLY A 69 -5.70 -10.41 6.30
C GLY A 69 -6.10 -10.52 4.82
N ALA A 70 -5.15 -10.95 4.00
CA ALA A 70 -5.36 -11.14 2.57
C ALA A 70 -6.42 -12.21 2.30
N GLY A 71 -7.38 -11.91 1.43
CA GLY A 71 -8.43 -12.84 1.03
C GLY A 71 -8.08 -13.68 -0.19
N SER A 72 -7.06 -13.30 -0.97
CA SER A 72 -6.58 -14.02 -2.15
C SER A 72 -5.05 -14.02 -2.17
N LEU A 73 -4.41 -14.91 -2.91
CA LEU A 73 -2.95 -15.01 -3.05
C LEU A 73 -2.44 -14.16 -4.22
N THR A 74 -3.08 -14.25 -5.37
CA THR A 74 -2.69 -13.54 -6.61
C THR A 74 -3.70 -12.48 -7.04
N GLY A 75 -4.95 -12.58 -6.57
CA GLY A 75 -5.99 -11.59 -6.83
C GLY A 75 -5.85 -10.34 -5.97
N SER A 76 -6.55 -9.26 -6.34
CA SER A 76 -6.58 -8.01 -5.57
C SER A 76 -7.16 -8.22 -4.16
N THR A 77 -6.45 -7.77 -3.14
CA THR A 77 -6.86 -7.80 -1.72
C THR A 77 -7.51 -6.49 -1.25
N ALA A 78 -7.58 -5.48 -2.11
CA ALA A 78 -8.15 -4.18 -1.78
C ALA A 78 -9.65 -4.29 -1.41
N PRO A 79 -10.13 -3.52 -0.41
CA PRO A 79 -11.54 -3.46 -0.07
C PRO A 79 -12.35 -2.77 -1.17
N LEU A 80 -13.67 -2.89 -1.12
CA LEU A 80 -14.57 -2.06 -1.89
C LEU A 80 -14.73 -0.70 -1.20
N TYR A 81 -14.57 0.39 -1.94
CA TYR A 81 -14.94 1.72 -1.46
C TYR A 81 -16.37 2.06 -1.86
N VAL A 82 -17.16 2.57 -0.91
CA VAL A 82 -18.52 3.02 -1.17
C VAL A 82 -18.64 4.47 -0.69
N ILE A 83 -18.74 5.40 -1.63
CA ILE A 83 -18.75 6.82 -1.37
C ILE A 83 -20.17 7.36 -1.58
N ASP A 84 -20.81 7.83 -0.51
CA ASP A 84 -22.23 8.28 -0.52
C ASP A 84 -23.19 7.27 -1.18
N GLY A 85 -22.92 5.97 -0.94
CA GLY A 85 -23.72 4.87 -1.49
C GLY A 85 -23.32 4.42 -2.90
N PHE A 86 -22.30 5.03 -3.50
CA PHE A 86 -21.76 4.61 -4.80
C PHE A 86 -20.53 3.70 -4.64
N PRO A 87 -20.59 2.43 -5.10
CA PRO A 87 -19.46 1.52 -5.05
C PRO A 87 -18.42 1.87 -6.13
N SER A 88 -17.18 2.03 -5.73
CA SER A 88 -16.03 2.32 -6.59
C SER A 88 -14.90 1.31 -6.34
N GLU A 89 -14.44 0.66 -7.40
CA GLU A 89 -13.31 -0.26 -7.36
C GLU A 89 -11.99 0.41 -7.79
N SER A 90 -12.07 1.48 -8.57
CA SER A 90 -10.93 2.12 -9.22
C SER A 90 -10.47 3.43 -8.57
N SER A 91 -11.36 4.15 -7.90
CA SER A 91 -11.02 5.40 -7.20
C SER A 91 -10.94 5.16 -5.70
N GLY A 92 -9.73 5.17 -5.17
CA GLY A 92 -9.50 5.15 -3.72
C GLY A 92 -9.99 6.46 -3.05
N LEU A 93 -9.79 6.56 -1.74
CA LEU A 93 -10.20 7.72 -0.92
C LEU A 93 -9.47 9.01 -1.32
N GLY A 94 -8.42 8.94 -2.15
CA GLY A 94 -7.65 10.11 -2.60
C GLY A 94 -8.41 11.12 -3.45
N SER A 95 -9.61 10.75 -3.97
CA SER A 95 -10.45 11.69 -4.75
C SER A 95 -11.32 12.59 -3.87
N ILE A 96 -11.34 12.40 -2.54
CA ILE A 96 -12.18 13.17 -1.61
C ILE A 96 -11.29 13.88 -0.59
N ASN A 97 -11.59 15.16 -0.33
CA ASN A 97 -10.90 15.88 0.71
C ASN A 97 -11.31 15.37 2.10
N PRO A 98 -10.37 15.10 3.03
CA PRO A 98 -10.69 14.65 4.39
C PRO A 98 -11.67 15.56 5.14
N ASN A 99 -11.64 16.87 4.89
CA ASN A 99 -12.54 17.83 5.53
C ASN A 99 -14.00 17.74 5.04
N ASP A 100 -14.25 17.08 3.90
CA ASP A 100 -15.60 16.82 3.39
C ASP A 100 -16.20 15.54 3.96
N ILE A 101 -15.44 14.72 4.67
CA ILE A 101 -15.89 13.44 5.21
C ILE A 101 -16.60 13.65 6.56
N GLU A 102 -17.77 13.03 6.71
CA GLU A 102 -18.54 12.97 7.96
C GLU A 102 -18.21 11.72 8.76
N SER A 103 -18.17 10.55 8.09
CA SER A 103 -17.81 9.27 8.70
C SER A 103 -17.09 8.33 7.74
N ILE A 104 -16.25 7.46 8.32
CA ILE A 104 -15.69 6.29 7.62
C ILE A 104 -16.04 5.07 8.45
N ASP A 105 -16.82 4.18 7.86
CA ASP A 105 -17.28 2.95 8.47
C ASP A 105 -16.73 1.76 7.69
N ILE A 106 -16.09 0.81 8.37
CA ILE A 106 -15.47 -0.36 7.76
C ILE A 106 -16.25 -1.60 8.12
N LEU A 107 -16.92 -2.19 7.12
CA LEU A 107 -17.63 -3.45 7.26
C LEU A 107 -16.61 -4.59 7.16
N LYS A 108 -16.52 -5.40 8.23
CA LYS A 108 -15.46 -6.41 8.37
C LYS A 108 -15.99 -7.84 8.30
N ASP A 109 -17.26 -8.05 8.57
CA ASP A 109 -17.88 -9.39 8.57
C ASP A 109 -18.78 -9.65 7.35
N ALA A 110 -19.03 -10.92 7.06
CA ALA A 110 -19.79 -11.31 5.88
C ALA A 110 -21.27 -10.86 5.96
N SER A 111 -21.88 -10.74 7.15
CA SER A 111 -23.28 -10.30 7.24
C SER A 111 -23.47 -8.84 6.86
N ALA A 112 -22.48 -7.99 7.21
CA ALA A 112 -22.47 -6.59 6.83
C ALA A 112 -22.06 -6.39 5.36
N THR A 113 -21.10 -7.19 4.84
CA THR A 113 -20.57 -7.03 3.49
C THR A 113 -21.35 -7.75 2.40
N ALA A 114 -22.17 -8.78 2.75
CA ALA A 114 -22.93 -9.59 1.77
C ALA A 114 -23.88 -8.79 0.90
N ILE A 115 -24.38 -7.66 1.38
CA ILE A 115 -25.23 -6.77 0.59
C ILE A 115 -24.49 -6.19 -0.64
N TYR A 116 -23.13 -6.14 -0.59
CA TYR A 116 -22.25 -5.76 -1.69
C TYR A 116 -21.76 -6.97 -2.51
N GLY A 117 -22.07 -8.18 -2.07
CA GLY A 117 -21.89 -9.46 -2.79
C GLY A 117 -20.45 -9.70 -3.21
N ALA A 118 -20.31 -9.90 -4.52
CA ALA A 118 -19.05 -10.21 -5.19
C ALA A 118 -17.90 -9.20 -5.00
N ARG A 119 -18.20 -8.03 -4.50
CA ARG A 119 -17.21 -6.97 -4.26
C ARG A 119 -16.84 -6.84 -2.79
N GLY A 120 -17.57 -7.54 -1.88
CA GLY A 120 -17.44 -7.41 -0.43
C GLY A 120 -16.46 -8.37 0.23
N ALA A 121 -15.86 -9.33 -0.49
CA ALA A 121 -15.00 -10.39 0.09
C ALA A 121 -13.79 -9.88 0.89
N ASN A 122 -13.21 -8.76 0.47
CA ASN A 122 -12.05 -8.14 1.15
C ASN A 122 -12.47 -7.03 2.15
N GLY A 123 -13.77 -6.95 2.50
CA GLY A 123 -14.32 -5.88 3.32
C GLY A 123 -14.81 -4.70 2.49
N VAL A 124 -15.51 -3.78 3.15
CA VAL A 124 -16.09 -2.59 2.51
C VAL A 124 -15.77 -1.37 3.36
N VAL A 125 -15.23 -0.34 2.73
CA VAL A 125 -14.98 0.98 3.34
C VAL A 125 -16.07 1.93 2.87
N ILE A 126 -16.99 2.28 3.76
CA ILE A 126 -18.07 3.22 3.48
C ILE A 126 -17.64 4.61 3.92
N VAL A 127 -17.68 5.55 3.00
CA VAL A 127 -17.41 6.95 3.24
C VAL A 127 -18.70 7.74 3.09
N THR A 128 -19.12 8.35 4.17
CA THR A 128 -20.24 9.31 4.13
C THR A 128 -19.66 10.71 4.17
N THR A 129 -20.08 11.56 3.25
CA THR A 129 -19.64 12.94 3.22
C THR A 129 -20.63 13.86 3.90
N LYS A 130 -20.15 15.03 4.34
CA LYS A 130 -20.96 16.05 4.99
C LYS A 130 -22.13 16.48 4.10
N LYS A 131 -23.34 16.47 4.67
CA LYS A 131 -24.58 16.89 4.02
C LYS A 131 -25.07 18.19 4.62
N GLY A 132 -25.83 18.94 3.85
CA GLY A 132 -26.46 20.18 4.32
C GLY A 132 -27.28 19.96 5.60
N GLY A 133 -26.95 20.68 6.66
CA GLY A 133 -27.70 20.73 7.91
C GLY A 133 -28.89 21.68 7.83
N ALA A 134 -29.83 21.58 8.79
CA ALA A 134 -30.86 22.58 8.96
C ALA A 134 -30.24 23.81 9.63
N GLY A 135 -30.48 25.03 9.11
CA GLY A 135 -29.96 26.27 9.69
C GLY A 135 -29.48 27.29 8.66
N LYS A 136 -28.95 28.41 9.17
CA LYS A 136 -28.33 29.43 8.32
C LYS A 136 -27.10 28.82 7.59
N PRO A 137 -26.78 29.31 6.38
CA PRO A 137 -25.55 28.93 5.69
C PRO A 137 -24.32 29.22 6.57
N THR A 138 -23.43 28.25 6.65
CA THR A 138 -22.13 28.37 7.31
C THR A 138 -21.03 28.19 6.30
N ILE A 139 -20.02 29.05 6.33
CA ILE A 139 -18.82 28.95 5.52
C ILE A 139 -17.69 28.51 6.44
N THR A 140 -16.99 27.43 6.08
CA THR A 140 -15.83 26.94 6.83
C THR A 140 -14.60 26.99 5.95
N TYR A 141 -13.52 27.57 6.49
CA TYR A 141 -12.20 27.53 5.89
C TYR A 141 -11.26 26.70 6.76
N ASN A 142 -10.53 25.78 6.14
CA ASN A 142 -9.45 25.02 6.74
C ASN A 142 -8.19 25.22 5.90
N GLY A 143 -7.11 25.69 6.52
CA GLY A 143 -5.84 25.90 5.86
C GLY A 143 -4.68 25.43 6.74
N SER A 144 -3.63 24.89 6.14
CA SER A 144 -2.41 24.56 6.86
C SER A 144 -1.17 24.68 5.99
N VAL A 145 -0.03 24.91 6.66
CA VAL A 145 1.31 24.86 6.09
C VAL A 145 2.06 23.75 6.80
N LYS A 146 2.76 22.92 6.04
CA LYS A 146 3.49 21.75 6.50
C LYS A 146 4.94 21.78 6.01
N VAL A 147 5.88 21.53 6.93
CA VAL A 147 7.32 21.37 6.64
C VAL A 147 7.69 19.92 6.86
N GLY A 148 8.31 19.30 5.85
CA GLY A 148 8.75 17.91 5.86
C GLY A 148 10.27 17.81 5.77
N LEU A 149 10.86 16.89 6.53
CA LEU A 149 12.30 16.62 6.60
C LEU A 149 12.55 15.10 6.62
N VAL A 150 13.56 14.64 5.93
CA VAL A 150 14.07 13.26 6.08
C VAL A 150 14.93 13.21 7.34
N LYS A 151 14.68 12.24 8.22
CA LYS A 151 15.46 12.05 9.46
C LYS A 151 16.33 10.81 9.45
N ASN A 152 15.79 9.72 8.91
CA ASN A 152 16.45 8.42 8.91
C ASN A 152 16.87 8.06 7.49
N THR A 153 18.17 8.04 7.26
CA THR A 153 18.79 7.62 6.00
C THR A 153 19.87 6.59 6.31
N PRO A 154 20.10 5.61 5.45
CA PRO A 154 21.25 4.74 5.57
C PRO A 154 22.54 5.56 5.47
N GLU A 155 23.48 5.35 6.38
CA GLU A 155 24.80 5.94 6.29
C GLU A 155 25.60 5.26 5.17
N VAL A 156 26.26 6.05 4.31
CA VAL A 156 27.14 5.57 3.24
C VAL A 156 28.60 5.78 3.62
N MET A 157 29.50 5.03 3.00
CA MET A 157 30.95 5.20 3.27
C MET A 157 31.42 6.60 2.88
N ASN A 158 32.28 7.16 3.71
CA ASN A 158 33.01 8.39 3.40
C ASN A 158 34.14 8.12 2.42
N ALA A 159 34.91 9.17 2.05
CA ALA A 159 36.01 9.10 1.09
C ALA A 159 37.08 8.09 1.48
N TYR A 160 37.49 8.07 2.74
CA TYR A 160 38.55 7.18 3.25
C TYR A 160 38.10 5.71 3.24
N ASP A 161 36.95 5.42 3.84
CA ASP A 161 36.38 4.06 3.92
C ASP A 161 36.12 3.47 2.53
N PHE A 162 35.64 4.31 1.61
CA PHE A 162 35.42 3.95 0.22
C PHE A 162 36.73 3.55 -0.47
N VAL A 163 37.78 4.36 -0.36
CA VAL A 163 39.08 4.07 -1.02
C VAL A 163 39.77 2.85 -0.40
N MET A 164 39.67 2.64 0.91
CA MET A 164 40.14 1.42 1.58
C MET A 164 39.41 0.17 1.03
N LEU A 165 38.10 0.26 0.83
CA LEU A 165 37.33 -0.83 0.20
C LEU A 165 37.78 -1.05 -1.25
N GLN A 166 38.02 0.01 -2.03
CA GLN A 166 38.49 -0.12 -3.41
C GLN A 166 39.90 -0.79 -3.47
N GLN A 167 40.76 -0.47 -2.53
CA GLN A 167 42.07 -1.14 -2.42
C GLN A 167 41.93 -2.65 -2.18
N GLU A 168 41.01 -3.04 -1.33
CA GLU A 168 40.76 -4.46 -1.06
C GLU A 168 40.16 -5.17 -2.28
N ILE A 169 39.23 -4.51 -3.01
CA ILE A 169 38.58 -5.05 -4.21
C ILE A 169 39.57 -5.18 -5.39
N MET A 170 40.37 -4.14 -5.64
CA MET A 170 41.27 -4.06 -6.79
C MET A 170 42.65 -4.66 -6.50
N GLY A 171 43.01 -4.79 -5.23
CA GLY A 171 44.40 -5.00 -4.78
C GLY A 171 45.23 -3.71 -4.90
N SER A 172 46.46 -3.75 -4.39
CA SER A 172 47.39 -2.59 -4.43
C SER A 172 48.18 -2.48 -5.76
N GLY A 173 47.69 -3.08 -6.83
CA GLY A 173 48.32 -3.11 -8.14
C GLY A 173 48.27 -1.77 -8.91
N GLU A 174 48.85 -1.78 -10.14
CA GLU A 174 48.93 -0.59 -10.99
C GLU A 174 47.59 0.11 -11.23
N GLU A 175 46.52 -0.65 -11.36
CA GLU A 175 45.18 -0.10 -11.60
C GLU A 175 44.70 0.73 -10.40
N PHE A 176 44.88 0.21 -9.18
CA PHE A 176 44.51 0.95 -7.97
C PHE A 176 45.40 2.20 -7.81
N GLN A 177 46.72 2.04 -8.00
CA GLN A 177 47.64 3.16 -7.93
C GLN A 177 47.27 4.28 -8.88
N LYS A 178 46.96 3.95 -10.15
CA LYS A 178 46.59 4.90 -11.17
C LYS A 178 45.27 5.63 -10.83
N ASN A 179 44.29 4.91 -10.25
CA ASN A 179 42.97 5.46 -10.02
C ASN A 179 42.86 6.25 -8.71
N TYR A 180 43.65 5.88 -7.69
CA TYR A 180 43.44 6.45 -6.36
C TYR A 180 44.69 7.10 -5.73
N ILE A 181 45.90 6.81 -6.19
CA ILE A 181 47.11 7.51 -5.74
C ILE A 181 47.45 8.58 -6.77
N THR A 182 47.12 9.82 -6.45
CA THR A 182 47.20 10.96 -7.35
C THR A 182 48.07 12.07 -6.73
N GLU A 183 48.35 13.12 -7.51
CA GLU A 183 49.04 14.31 -6.96
C GLU A 183 48.26 14.94 -5.80
N LEU A 184 46.93 14.90 -5.86
CA LEU A 184 46.06 15.44 -4.81
C LEU A 184 46.03 14.57 -3.58
N TYR A 185 46.08 13.24 -3.77
CA TYR A 185 46.05 12.24 -2.69
C TYR A 185 47.22 11.24 -2.86
N PRO A 186 48.44 11.65 -2.47
CA PRO A 186 49.66 10.83 -2.68
C PRO A 186 49.75 9.60 -1.76
N THR A 187 48.92 9.53 -0.75
CA THR A 187 48.79 8.40 0.18
C THR A 187 47.34 8.13 0.54
N LEU A 188 47.04 6.93 1.05
CA LEU A 188 45.69 6.59 1.52
C LEU A 188 45.23 7.50 2.67
N ASP A 189 46.14 7.84 3.58
CA ASP A 189 45.82 8.71 4.73
C ASP A 189 45.38 10.11 4.30
N ALA A 190 45.81 10.57 3.12
CA ALA A 190 45.34 11.86 2.60
C ALA A 190 43.82 11.93 2.39
N TYR A 191 43.18 10.78 2.20
CA TYR A 191 41.72 10.70 2.04
C TYR A 191 40.93 10.99 3.32
N HIS A 192 41.52 10.96 4.50
CA HIS A 192 40.86 11.42 5.72
C HIS A 192 40.45 12.90 5.67
N ASN A 193 41.19 13.70 4.90
CA ASN A 193 40.91 15.13 4.72
C ASN A 193 40.22 15.43 3.37
N ALA A 194 39.89 14.42 2.60
CA ALA A 194 39.22 14.59 1.32
C ALA A 194 37.75 15.09 1.49
N GLN A 195 37.32 15.93 0.58
CA GLN A 195 35.89 16.26 0.50
C GLN A 195 35.13 15.00 0.17
N SER A 196 34.23 14.59 1.07
CA SER A 196 33.33 13.46 0.88
C SER A 196 31.94 13.93 0.49
N TYR A 197 31.41 13.36 -0.58
CA TYR A 197 30.08 13.66 -1.07
C TYR A 197 29.09 12.59 -0.58
N ASP A 198 28.19 12.96 0.34
CA ASP A 198 26.96 12.17 0.54
C ASP A 198 25.89 12.68 -0.40
N TRP A 199 25.59 11.88 -1.42
CA TRP A 199 24.62 12.26 -2.46
C TRP A 199 23.22 12.45 -1.91
N GLN A 200 22.92 11.93 -0.74
CA GLN A 200 21.65 12.13 -0.04
C GLN A 200 21.45 13.61 0.33
N ASP A 201 22.50 14.32 0.71
CA ASP A 201 22.44 15.74 1.06
C ASP A 201 22.05 16.63 -0.12
N TYR A 202 22.33 16.19 -1.35
CA TYR A 202 22.05 16.95 -2.58
C TYR A 202 20.69 16.63 -3.18
N ILE A 203 20.11 15.48 -2.86
CA ILE A 203 18.81 15.09 -3.39
C ILE A 203 17.66 15.34 -2.40
N TYR A 204 17.94 15.34 -1.09
CA TYR A 204 16.92 15.65 -0.11
C TYR A 204 16.80 17.15 0.10
N ARG A 205 15.57 17.58 0.32
CA ARG A 205 15.25 18.97 0.63
C ARG A 205 14.25 19.08 1.76
N THR A 206 14.22 20.25 2.40
CA THR A 206 13.09 20.64 3.23
C THR A 206 11.88 20.86 2.34
N ALA A 207 10.85 20.02 2.51
CA ALA A 207 9.63 20.09 1.71
C ALA A 207 8.62 21.04 2.37
N LEU A 208 8.21 22.09 1.66
CA LEU A 208 7.19 23.03 2.11
C LEU A 208 5.88 22.74 1.38
N SER A 209 4.85 22.34 2.11
CA SER A 209 3.54 22.00 1.59
C SER A 209 2.45 22.87 2.20
N HIS A 210 1.37 23.08 1.47
CA HIS A 210 0.21 23.79 2.02
C HIS A 210 -1.09 23.25 1.45
N ASN A 211 -2.16 23.35 2.24
CA ASN A 211 -3.50 23.02 1.79
C ASN A 211 -4.50 24.11 2.17
N HIS A 212 -5.53 24.20 1.34
CA HIS A 212 -6.64 25.13 1.51
C HIS A 212 -7.94 24.42 1.17
N HIS A 213 -8.92 24.51 2.05
CA HIS A 213 -10.25 23.94 1.84
C HIS A 213 -11.28 24.97 2.31
N ILE A 214 -12.23 25.28 1.45
CA ILE A 214 -13.39 26.11 1.76
C ILE A 214 -14.65 25.34 1.50
N SER A 215 -15.59 25.35 2.42
CA SER A 215 -16.90 24.70 2.25
C SER A 215 -18.02 25.60 2.72
N MET A 216 -19.16 25.51 2.04
CA MET A 216 -20.38 26.15 2.40
C MET A 216 -21.47 25.09 2.60
N THR A 217 -22.10 25.10 3.76
CA THR A 217 -23.15 24.14 4.14
C THR A 217 -24.38 24.90 4.64
N GLY A 218 -25.57 24.52 4.15
CA GLY A 218 -26.79 25.22 4.58
C GLY A 218 -28.07 24.54 4.11
N SER A 219 -29.19 25.18 4.43
CA SER A 219 -30.51 24.82 3.91
C SER A 219 -31.34 26.05 3.59
N GLN A 220 -32.18 25.97 2.55
CA GLN A 220 -33.16 26.96 2.20
C GLN A 220 -34.49 26.28 1.88
N GLY A 221 -35.43 26.40 2.78
CA GLY A 221 -36.66 25.61 2.69
C GLY A 221 -36.38 24.11 2.74
N ASP A 222 -36.83 23.37 1.75
CA ASP A 222 -36.65 21.92 1.61
C ASP A 222 -35.34 21.52 0.87
N LEU A 223 -34.55 22.50 0.41
CA LEU A 223 -33.25 22.27 -0.21
C LEU A 223 -32.16 22.29 0.87
N LYS A 224 -31.39 21.22 0.95
CA LYS A 224 -30.14 21.14 1.71
C LYS A 224 -28.96 21.08 0.75
N TYR A 225 -27.90 21.80 1.03
CA TYR A 225 -26.74 21.82 0.15
C TYR A 225 -25.42 21.87 0.94
N THR A 226 -24.42 21.25 0.35
CA THR A 226 -23.01 21.41 0.72
C THR A 226 -22.19 21.55 -0.56
N THR A 227 -21.32 22.56 -0.59
CA THR A 227 -20.36 22.72 -1.67
C THR A 227 -19.00 22.96 -1.07
N SER A 228 -17.95 22.44 -1.68
CA SER A 228 -16.57 22.65 -1.26
C SER A 228 -15.62 22.77 -2.44
N LEU A 229 -14.54 23.52 -2.21
CA LEU A 229 -13.39 23.63 -3.08
C LEU A 229 -12.13 23.41 -2.24
N SER A 230 -11.17 22.68 -2.78
CA SER A 230 -9.87 22.49 -2.13
C SER A 230 -8.71 22.54 -3.10
N TYR A 231 -7.60 23.00 -2.58
CA TYR A 231 -6.30 22.99 -3.22
C TYR A 231 -5.27 22.43 -2.24
N ASP A 232 -4.48 21.47 -2.69
CA ASP A 232 -3.41 20.83 -1.93
C ASP A 232 -2.14 20.86 -2.79
N ASP A 233 -1.05 21.42 -2.26
CA ASP A 233 0.28 21.41 -2.84
C ASP A 233 1.22 20.72 -1.85
N THR A 234 1.53 19.45 -2.12
CA THR A 234 2.42 18.64 -1.29
C THR A 234 3.74 18.46 -2.00
N GLN A 235 4.77 19.15 -1.52
CA GLN A 235 6.12 18.94 -2.01
C GLN A 235 6.72 17.65 -1.44
N GLY A 236 7.48 16.93 -2.27
CA GLY A 236 8.26 15.78 -1.81
C GLY A 236 9.60 16.20 -1.23
N VAL A 237 10.14 15.34 -0.38
CA VAL A 237 11.48 15.54 0.23
C VAL A 237 12.63 15.26 -0.74
N ILE A 238 12.37 14.64 -1.89
CA ILE A 238 13.32 14.53 -3.00
C ILE A 238 13.10 15.72 -3.95
N ILE A 239 14.19 16.29 -4.44
CA ILE A 239 14.14 17.42 -5.39
C ILE A 239 13.24 17.09 -6.59
N ASN A 240 12.56 18.09 -7.14
CA ASN A 240 11.62 18.00 -8.27
C ASN A 240 10.40 17.08 -8.06
N SER A 241 10.18 16.51 -6.87
CA SER A 241 9.00 15.69 -6.62
C SER A 241 7.90 16.46 -5.91
N GLY A 242 6.65 16.19 -6.25
CA GLY A 242 5.49 16.80 -5.59
C GLY A 242 4.17 16.37 -6.20
N VAL A 243 3.09 16.74 -5.50
CA VAL A 243 1.71 16.50 -5.92
C VAL A 243 0.88 17.73 -5.70
N LYS A 244 0.16 18.15 -6.74
CA LYS A 244 -0.87 19.19 -6.67
C LYS A 244 -2.23 18.56 -6.89
N ARG A 245 -3.19 18.91 -6.03
CA ARG A 245 -4.55 18.39 -6.14
C ARG A 245 -5.57 19.51 -6.06
N TYR A 246 -6.49 19.51 -7.02
CA TYR A 246 -7.62 20.41 -7.11
C TYR A 246 -8.89 19.57 -6.96
N GLN A 247 -9.77 19.95 -6.05
CA GLN A 247 -11.01 19.20 -5.83
C GLN A 247 -12.19 20.17 -5.72
N GLY A 248 -13.31 19.77 -6.29
CA GLY A 248 -14.58 20.46 -6.18
C GLY A 248 -15.70 19.47 -5.93
N ARG A 249 -16.59 19.80 -4.98
CA ARG A 249 -17.70 18.94 -4.60
C ARG A 249 -18.98 19.73 -4.44
N VAL A 250 -20.08 19.11 -4.87
CA VAL A 250 -21.45 19.61 -4.67
C VAL A 250 -22.33 18.46 -4.20
N ASN A 251 -23.07 18.68 -3.12
CA ASN A 251 -24.04 17.74 -2.58
C ASN A 251 -25.36 18.49 -2.36
N LEU A 252 -26.41 18.08 -3.07
CA LEU A 252 -27.74 18.70 -3.02
C LEU A 252 -28.77 17.64 -2.61
N SER A 253 -29.66 18.00 -1.71
CA SER A 253 -30.77 17.16 -1.28
C SER A 253 -32.04 17.97 -1.23
N GLN A 254 -32.96 17.72 -2.17
CA GLN A 254 -34.22 18.44 -2.33
C GLN A 254 -35.39 17.52 -1.96
N LYS A 255 -36.18 17.94 -0.97
CA LYS A 255 -37.49 17.37 -0.73
C LYS A 255 -38.50 18.07 -1.64
N VAL A 256 -38.87 17.43 -2.73
CA VAL A 256 -39.78 17.99 -3.73
C VAL A 256 -41.22 18.11 -3.16
N ASN A 257 -41.63 17.09 -2.41
CA ASN A 257 -42.89 17.04 -1.66
C ASN A 257 -42.76 15.97 -0.55
N ASN A 258 -43.89 15.71 0.15
CA ASN A 258 -43.87 14.76 1.27
C ASN A 258 -43.57 13.30 0.85
N LYS A 259 -43.61 12.99 -0.44
CA LYS A 259 -43.38 11.62 -0.97
C LYS A 259 -42.13 11.51 -1.80
N LEU A 260 -41.60 12.59 -2.39
CA LEU A 260 -40.47 12.57 -3.30
C LEU A 260 -39.33 13.39 -2.78
N LYS A 261 -38.17 12.75 -2.67
CA LYS A 261 -36.88 13.34 -2.36
C LYS A 261 -35.91 13.04 -3.49
N ILE A 262 -35.10 14.02 -3.89
CA ILE A 262 -34.05 13.89 -4.90
C ILE A 262 -32.72 14.29 -4.26
N ASP A 263 -31.75 13.42 -4.39
CA ASP A 263 -30.37 13.66 -3.94
C ASP A 263 -29.45 13.72 -5.17
N PHE A 264 -28.54 14.68 -5.21
CA PHE A 264 -27.51 14.81 -6.24
C PHE A 264 -26.14 15.00 -5.56
N THR A 265 -25.15 14.25 -6.02
CA THR A 265 -23.76 14.41 -5.61
C THR A 265 -22.88 14.49 -6.84
N GLY A 266 -22.08 15.53 -6.94
CA GLY A 266 -21.04 15.72 -7.93
C GLY A 266 -19.69 15.88 -7.24
N ASN A 267 -18.65 15.18 -7.71
CA ASN A 267 -17.28 15.29 -7.23
C ASN A 267 -16.32 15.30 -8.42
N TYR A 268 -15.39 16.26 -8.41
CA TYR A 268 -14.30 16.33 -9.37
C TYR A 268 -12.99 16.47 -8.61
N ALA A 269 -11.98 15.67 -8.99
CA ALA A 269 -10.63 15.78 -8.45
C ALA A 269 -9.62 15.66 -9.59
N SER A 270 -8.71 16.63 -9.69
CA SER A 270 -7.56 16.60 -10.59
C SER A 270 -6.30 16.53 -9.74
N THR A 271 -5.50 15.50 -9.94
CA THR A 271 -4.22 15.30 -9.26
C THR A 271 -3.11 15.33 -10.28
N VAL A 272 -2.13 16.18 -10.08
CA VAL A 272 -0.91 16.31 -10.87
C VAL A 272 0.25 15.89 -9.99
N GLN A 273 1.01 14.89 -10.43
CA GLN A 273 2.22 14.40 -9.75
C GLN A 273 3.41 14.62 -10.66
N ASP A 274 4.43 15.29 -10.13
CA ASP A 274 5.69 15.55 -10.81
C ASP A 274 6.84 14.85 -10.06
N GLY A 275 7.94 14.57 -10.77
CA GLY A 275 9.20 14.16 -10.18
C GLY A 275 9.70 12.77 -10.57
N PRO A 276 10.95 12.46 -10.20
CA PRO A 276 11.57 11.19 -10.57
C PRO A 276 10.80 9.99 -10.02
N THR A 277 10.82 8.89 -10.77
CA THR A 277 10.28 7.62 -10.29
C THR A 277 11.27 6.99 -9.32
N VAL A 278 11.00 7.10 -8.03
CA VAL A 278 11.87 6.60 -6.95
C VAL A 278 11.51 5.17 -6.60
N SER A 279 10.24 4.81 -6.73
CA SER A 279 9.67 3.55 -6.26
C SER A 279 10.45 2.30 -6.71
N GLY A 280 10.90 1.52 -5.75
CA GLY A 280 11.46 0.19 -5.95
C GLY A 280 10.45 -0.87 -6.41
N ALA A 281 9.14 -0.53 -6.44
CA ALA A 281 8.08 -1.49 -6.77
C ALA A 281 8.17 -2.02 -8.20
N THR A 282 8.63 -1.21 -9.16
CA THR A 282 8.66 -1.53 -10.59
C THR A 282 10.06 -1.44 -11.22
N SER A 283 11.04 -0.87 -10.50
CA SER A 283 12.38 -0.67 -11.03
C SER A 283 13.27 -1.90 -10.81
N SER A 284 14.09 -2.23 -11.81
CA SER A 284 15.23 -3.13 -11.62
C SER A 284 16.32 -2.46 -10.76
N MET A 285 17.27 -3.23 -10.24
CA MET A 285 18.38 -2.69 -9.45
C MET A 285 19.05 -1.50 -10.15
N SER A 286 19.47 -1.68 -11.37
CA SER A 286 20.17 -0.65 -12.14
C SER A 286 19.30 0.55 -12.54
N THR A 287 17.97 0.48 -12.46
CA THR A 287 17.05 1.57 -12.78
C THR A 287 16.43 2.23 -11.53
N ALA A 288 16.65 1.67 -10.34
CA ALA A 288 16.18 2.26 -9.10
C ALA A 288 16.93 3.57 -8.80
N TYR A 289 16.18 4.62 -8.47
CA TYR A 289 16.76 5.94 -8.25
C TYR A 289 17.71 5.97 -7.03
N MET A 290 17.28 5.39 -5.91
CA MET A 290 18.11 5.33 -4.70
C MET A 290 19.37 4.47 -4.87
N TYR A 291 19.34 3.48 -5.79
CA TYR A 291 20.57 2.77 -6.15
C TYR A 291 21.64 3.74 -6.67
N SER A 292 21.29 4.64 -7.59
CA SER A 292 22.23 5.63 -8.11
C SER A 292 22.72 6.59 -7.02
N VAL A 293 21.85 6.97 -6.07
CA VAL A 293 22.19 7.86 -4.94
C VAL A 293 23.21 7.21 -4.01
N TRP A 294 22.97 5.96 -3.62
CA TRP A 294 23.85 5.29 -2.65
C TRP A 294 25.11 4.69 -3.27
N SER A 295 25.07 4.33 -4.57
CA SER A 295 26.19 3.69 -5.25
C SER A 295 27.22 4.65 -5.84
N PHE A 296 26.84 5.92 -6.08
CA PHE A 296 27.76 6.87 -6.69
C PHE A 296 28.95 7.15 -5.76
N ARG A 297 30.14 7.26 -6.32
CA ARG A 297 31.38 7.43 -5.52
C ARG A 297 31.34 8.71 -4.68
N PRO A 298 31.88 8.66 -3.44
CA PRO A 298 31.83 9.79 -2.52
C PRO A 298 33.00 10.76 -2.70
N VAL A 299 34.00 10.45 -3.57
CA VAL A 299 35.21 11.25 -3.73
C VAL A 299 35.70 11.25 -5.18
N SER A 300 36.27 12.36 -5.60
CA SER A 300 37.01 12.46 -6.87
C SER A 300 38.51 12.40 -6.59
N PRO A 301 39.19 11.33 -6.99
CA PRO A 301 40.63 11.21 -6.81
C PRO A 301 41.44 12.27 -7.59
N THR A 302 40.87 12.82 -8.68
CA THR A 302 41.49 13.84 -9.52
C THR A 302 41.10 15.27 -9.15
N GLY A 303 40.22 15.44 -8.12
CA GLY A 303 39.70 16.75 -7.71
C GLY A 303 38.67 17.34 -8.65
N SER A 304 38.15 16.58 -9.61
CA SER A 304 37.05 17.02 -10.47
C SER A 304 35.75 17.18 -9.66
N ASP A 305 34.96 18.19 -10.02
CA ASP A 305 33.67 18.43 -9.38
C ASP A 305 32.64 17.35 -9.78
N LEU A 306 32.41 16.40 -8.84
CA LEU A 306 31.49 15.30 -9.05
C LEU A 306 30.03 15.74 -9.32
N LEU A 307 29.62 16.90 -8.80
CA LEU A 307 28.27 17.42 -9.04
C LEU A 307 28.06 17.80 -10.50
N ASN A 308 29.13 18.18 -11.20
CA ASN A 308 29.08 18.53 -12.61
C ASN A 308 29.32 17.36 -13.58
N GLN A 309 29.84 16.23 -13.10
CA GLN A 309 29.96 15.02 -13.92
C GLN A 309 28.58 14.41 -14.20
N MET A 310 28.37 13.91 -15.42
CA MET A 310 27.11 13.25 -15.80
C MET A 310 27.06 11.78 -15.39
N TYR A 311 28.18 11.11 -15.42
CA TYR A 311 28.33 9.69 -15.12
C TYR A 311 29.65 9.43 -14.39
N ASP A 312 29.76 8.30 -13.74
CA ASP A 312 30.96 7.88 -13.05
C ASP A 312 31.97 7.30 -14.06
N GLU A 313 32.99 8.07 -14.41
CA GLU A 313 34.00 7.71 -15.41
C GLU A 313 34.89 6.52 -14.99
N GLY A 314 34.96 6.22 -13.69
CA GLY A 314 35.75 5.10 -13.17
C GLY A 314 35.09 3.74 -13.29
N VAL A 315 33.88 3.65 -13.86
CA VAL A 315 33.09 2.43 -13.91
C VAL A 315 33.01 1.86 -15.32
N ASN A 316 33.05 0.53 -15.43
CA ASN A 316 32.66 -0.14 -16.68
C ASN A 316 31.14 0.04 -16.89
N MET A 317 30.75 1.06 -17.67
CA MET A 317 29.37 1.43 -17.89
C MET A 317 28.53 0.35 -18.59
N SER A 318 29.16 -0.65 -19.22
CA SER A 318 28.47 -1.79 -19.80
C SER A 318 27.95 -2.75 -18.73
N GLU A 319 28.58 -2.79 -17.57
CA GLU A 319 28.21 -3.66 -16.46
C GLU A 319 27.38 -2.95 -15.41
N ASP A 320 27.71 -1.67 -15.11
CA ASP A 320 27.02 -0.89 -14.10
C ASP A 320 26.98 0.59 -14.47
N TYR A 321 25.94 0.97 -15.21
CA TYR A 321 25.77 2.36 -15.62
C TYR A 321 25.25 3.23 -14.48
N ARG A 322 26.16 4.00 -13.88
CA ARG A 322 25.84 4.99 -12.84
C ARG A 322 25.82 6.41 -13.40
N PHE A 323 24.67 7.02 -13.33
CA PHE A 323 24.45 8.39 -13.75
C PHE A 323 24.31 9.28 -12.50
N ASN A 324 24.73 10.53 -12.62
CA ASN A 324 24.61 11.52 -11.56
C ASN A 324 23.13 11.66 -11.10
N PRO A 325 22.79 11.28 -9.85
CA PRO A 325 21.41 11.26 -9.40
C PRO A 325 20.77 12.65 -9.32
N VAL A 326 21.56 13.68 -9.02
CA VAL A 326 21.10 15.08 -8.95
C VAL A 326 20.74 15.57 -10.34
N LYS A 327 21.61 15.35 -11.32
CA LYS A 327 21.32 15.75 -12.71
C LYS A 327 20.12 15.00 -13.28
N SER A 328 20.03 13.70 -13.01
CA SER A 328 18.88 12.91 -13.45
C SER A 328 17.58 13.47 -12.87
N ALA A 329 17.51 13.67 -11.55
CA ALA A 329 16.32 14.22 -10.90
C ALA A 329 15.93 15.62 -11.38
N GLN A 330 16.92 16.45 -11.73
CA GLN A 330 16.68 17.81 -12.24
C GLN A 330 16.17 17.85 -13.70
N ASN A 331 16.55 16.86 -14.49
CA ASN A 331 16.30 16.86 -15.95
C ASN A 331 15.28 15.82 -16.41
N GLU A 332 14.89 14.86 -15.57
CA GLU A 332 13.81 13.94 -15.87
C GLU A 332 12.46 14.66 -15.85
N TYR A 333 11.77 14.66 -16.98
CA TYR A 333 10.39 15.11 -17.04
C TYR A 333 9.47 13.92 -16.80
N ARG A 334 8.74 13.99 -15.70
CA ARG A 334 7.72 13.02 -15.27
C ARG A 334 6.51 13.80 -14.84
N HIS A 335 5.43 13.67 -15.59
CA HIS A 335 4.20 14.41 -15.35
C HIS A 335 3.02 13.46 -15.45
N LYS A 336 2.41 13.17 -14.30
CA LYS A 336 1.25 12.29 -14.20
C LYS A 336 0.03 13.10 -13.82
N THR A 337 -1.02 13.02 -14.63
CA THR A 337 -2.30 13.67 -14.35
C THR A 337 -3.37 12.61 -14.17
N THR A 338 -4.14 12.70 -13.08
CA THR A 338 -5.30 11.85 -12.83
C THR A 338 -6.52 12.73 -12.61
N ASN A 339 -7.50 12.64 -13.50
CA ASN A 339 -8.78 13.34 -13.38
C ASN A 339 -9.87 12.33 -13.00
N ASN A 340 -10.52 12.56 -11.87
CA ASN A 340 -11.63 11.76 -11.39
C ASN A 340 -12.90 12.61 -11.39
N LEU A 341 -13.93 12.14 -12.10
CA LEU A 341 -15.24 12.74 -12.15
C LEU A 341 -16.27 11.73 -11.67
N GLN A 342 -17.11 12.10 -10.72
CA GLN A 342 -18.17 11.26 -10.21
C GLN A 342 -19.46 12.04 -10.09
N PHE A 343 -20.55 11.50 -10.65
CA PHE A 343 -21.90 11.99 -10.50
C PHE A 343 -22.83 10.90 -10.00
N ASN A 344 -23.65 11.24 -9.00
CA ASN A 344 -24.71 10.37 -8.50
C ASN A 344 -26.00 11.17 -8.42
N ILE A 345 -27.08 10.61 -8.90
CA ILE A 345 -28.43 11.12 -8.73
C ILE A 345 -29.31 10.00 -8.17
N GLY A 346 -30.04 10.32 -7.11
CA GLY A 346 -30.98 9.42 -6.46
C GLY A 346 -32.35 10.05 -6.33
N ALA A 347 -33.38 9.29 -6.62
CA ALA A 347 -34.75 9.68 -6.37
C ALA A 347 -35.40 8.67 -5.43
N GLU A 348 -35.86 9.11 -4.27
CA GLU A 348 -36.61 8.30 -3.30
C GLU A 348 -38.07 8.72 -3.32
N TYR A 349 -38.98 7.75 -3.63
CA TYR A 349 -40.40 7.97 -3.69
C TYR A 349 -41.14 7.06 -2.71
N GLU A 350 -41.92 7.65 -1.80
CA GLU A 350 -42.82 6.91 -0.90
C GLU A 350 -44.12 6.56 -1.61
N ILE A 351 -44.18 5.30 -2.11
CA ILE A 351 -45.35 4.78 -2.88
C ILE A 351 -46.60 4.80 -2.00
N ILE A 352 -46.52 4.15 -0.86
CA ILE A 352 -47.47 4.18 0.25
C ILE A 352 -46.67 4.37 1.54
N LYS A 353 -47.36 4.77 2.61
CA LYS A 353 -46.70 4.99 3.92
C LYS A 353 -45.78 3.84 4.30
N LYS A 354 -44.50 4.15 4.52
CA LYS A 354 -43.42 3.19 4.89
C LYS A 354 -42.90 2.29 3.76
N LEU A 355 -43.45 2.33 2.55
CA LEU A 355 -42.93 1.63 1.38
C LEU A 355 -42.28 2.64 0.43
N LYS A 356 -40.96 2.55 0.31
CA LYS A 356 -40.16 3.48 -0.47
C LYS A 356 -39.45 2.78 -1.63
N LEU A 357 -39.52 3.38 -2.79
CA LEU A 357 -38.75 3.05 -3.97
C LEU A 357 -37.60 4.08 -4.07
N LYS A 358 -36.38 3.62 -4.14
CA LYS A 358 -35.21 4.47 -4.43
C LYS A 358 -34.58 4.01 -5.74
N VAL A 359 -34.44 4.93 -6.67
CA VAL A 359 -33.74 4.74 -7.96
C VAL A 359 -32.49 5.58 -7.93
N THR A 360 -31.35 4.96 -8.19
CA THR A 360 -30.04 5.65 -8.21
C THR A 360 -29.37 5.40 -9.56
N ALA A 361 -28.84 6.46 -10.16
CA ALA A 361 -27.97 6.39 -11.32
C ALA A 361 -26.64 7.05 -10.97
N GLY A 362 -25.53 6.41 -11.38
CA GLY A 362 -24.20 6.90 -11.12
C GLY A 362 -23.29 6.78 -12.33
N TYR A 363 -22.38 7.71 -12.44
CA TYR A 363 -21.34 7.75 -13.46
C TYR A 363 -20.01 8.12 -12.82
N THR A 364 -18.95 7.37 -13.17
CA THR A 364 -17.58 7.70 -12.80
C THR A 364 -16.69 7.65 -14.03
N SER A 365 -15.84 8.66 -14.21
CA SER A 365 -14.74 8.68 -15.18
C SER A 365 -13.43 8.89 -14.42
N THR A 366 -12.44 8.07 -14.74
CA THR A 366 -11.06 8.26 -14.31
C THR A 366 -10.20 8.34 -15.56
N ASP A 367 -9.60 9.50 -15.78
CA ASP A 367 -8.71 9.74 -16.90
C ASP A 367 -7.29 9.91 -16.34
N TYR A 368 -6.40 8.99 -16.70
CA TYR A 368 -5.01 8.97 -16.29
C TYR A 368 -4.09 9.21 -17.48
N LYS A 369 -3.17 10.15 -17.32
CA LYS A 369 -2.14 10.47 -18.32
C LYS A 369 -0.78 10.47 -17.63
N ASN A 370 0.18 9.71 -18.16
CA ASN A 370 1.57 9.71 -17.74
C ASN A 370 2.46 10.12 -18.90
N GLU A 371 3.20 11.19 -18.72
CA GLU A 371 4.16 11.76 -19.67
C GLU A 371 5.56 11.64 -19.11
N GLU A 372 6.46 11.03 -19.88
CA GLU A 372 7.87 10.88 -19.53
C GLU A 372 8.73 11.33 -20.69
N PHE A 373 9.67 12.22 -20.41
CA PHE A 373 10.70 12.62 -21.36
C PHE A 373 12.07 12.55 -20.69
N ASN A 374 13.01 11.97 -21.41
CA ASN A 374 14.39 11.82 -20.99
C ASN A 374 15.31 12.48 -22.02
N GLY A 375 15.83 13.64 -21.69
CA GLY A 375 16.85 14.34 -22.46
C GLY A 375 18.26 13.75 -22.24
N SER A 376 19.25 14.31 -22.91
CA SER A 376 20.64 13.86 -22.86
C SER A 376 21.28 13.91 -21.46
N GLN A 377 20.73 14.74 -20.56
CA GLN A 377 21.20 14.89 -19.17
C GLN A 377 20.44 14.00 -18.18
N THR A 378 19.81 12.94 -18.67
CA THR A 378 19.14 11.94 -17.82
C THR A 378 19.79 10.58 -18.01
N ARG A 379 19.60 9.73 -17.03
CA ARG A 379 20.15 8.37 -17.03
C ARG A 379 19.78 7.56 -18.29
N THR A 380 18.50 7.54 -18.65
CA THR A 380 18.01 6.75 -19.79
C THR A 380 18.16 7.44 -21.13
N GLY A 381 18.27 8.76 -21.13
CA GLY A 381 18.41 9.58 -22.35
C GLY A 381 19.84 9.81 -22.78
N ASN A 382 20.81 9.60 -21.89
CA ASN A 382 22.22 9.79 -22.21
C ASN A 382 22.74 8.71 -23.16
N SER A 383 23.35 9.13 -24.27
CA SER A 383 23.81 8.25 -25.37
C SER A 383 25.29 7.89 -25.28
N HIS A 384 25.86 7.76 -24.06
CA HIS A 384 27.24 7.34 -23.93
C HIS A 384 27.47 5.97 -24.60
N PRO A 385 28.58 5.77 -25.38
CA PRO A 385 28.83 4.53 -26.12
C PRO A 385 28.86 3.27 -25.27
N SER A 386 29.32 3.35 -24.02
CA SER A 386 29.34 2.24 -23.07
C SER A 386 27.99 1.99 -22.40
N ASN A 387 26.99 2.84 -22.57
CA ASN A 387 25.67 2.67 -22.03
C ASN A 387 24.84 1.75 -22.93
N THR A 388 24.97 0.44 -22.74
CA THR A 388 24.19 -0.55 -23.49
C THR A 388 22.67 -0.50 -23.21
N GLN A 389 22.27 0.22 -22.15
CA GLN A 389 20.88 0.46 -21.75
C GLN A 389 20.33 1.78 -22.31
N SER A 390 21.15 2.54 -23.04
CA SER A 390 20.74 3.83 -23.58
C SER A 390 19.63 3.67 -24.61
N LYS A 391 18.57 4.40 -24.39
CA LYS A 391 17.50 4.63 -25.36
C LYS A 391 17.71 5.87 -26.22
N GLY A 392 18.82 6.59 -25.98
CA GLY A 392 18.97 7.96 -26.46
C GLY A 392 17.88 8.86 -25.89
N ILE A 393 17.77 10.06 -26.40
CA ILE A 393 16.66 10.97 -26.05
C ILE A 393 15.36 10.24 -26.36
N ASN A 394 14.48 10.09 -25.37
CA ASN A 394 13.30 9.24 -25.51
C ASN A 394 12.09 9.84 -24.78
N ALA A 395 10.91 9.46 -25.24
CA ALA A 395 9.65 9.87 -24.68
C ALA A 395 8.67 8.71 -24.55
N TYR A 396 7.83 8.78 -23.53
CA TYR A 396 6.75 7.82 -23.29
C TYR A 396 5.48 8.55 -22.90
N LEU A 397 4.40 8.26 -23.61
CA LEU A 397 3.04 8.68 -23.28
C LEU A 397 2.19 7.46 -22.98
N TYR A 398 1.53 7.47 -21.83
CA TYR A 398 0.53 6.49 -21.48
C TYR A 398 -0.75 7.19 -21.08
N GLN A 399 -1.86 6.79 -21.68
CA GLN A 399 -3.19 7.30 -21.38
C GLN A 399 -4.12 6.13 -21.07
N SER A 400 -4.90 6.25 -20.00
CA SER A 400 -5.92 5.28 -19.63
C SER A 400 -7.21 6.00 -19.25
N GLU A 401 -8.30 5.60 -19.88
CA GLU A 401 -9.65 6.07 -19.56
C GLU A 401 -10.42 4.90 -18.95
N ALA A 402 -10.97 5.08 -17.75
CA ALA A 402 -11.86 4.12 -17.12
C ALA A 402 -13.21 4.76 -16.83
N ARG A 403 -14.29 4.17 -17.32
CA ARG A 403 -15.65 4.67 -17.13
C ARG A 403 -16.56 3.60 -16.54
N SER A 404 -17.31 3.97 -15.50
CA SER A 404 -18.27 3.11 -14.84
C SER A 404 -19.65 3.76 -14.86
N TYR A 405 -20.65 2.97 -15.25
CA TYR A 405 -22.07 3.31 -15.22
C TYR A 405 -22.76 2.37 -14.25
N LEU A 406 -23.54 2.92 -13.34
CA LEU A 406 -24.31 2.17 -12.35
C LEU A 406 -25.78 2.61 -12.38
N ASN A 407 -26.67 1.63 -12.33
CA ASN A 407 -28.07 1.85 -11.96
C ASN A 407 -28.45 0.88 -10.85
N GLU A 408 -28.99 1.42 -9.77
CA GLU A 408 -29.48 0.64 -8.64
C GLU A 408 -30.89 1.05 -8.27
N ASN A 409 -31.72 0.05 -8.05
CA ASN A 409 -33.14 0.22 -7.69
C ASN A 409 -33.40 -0.58 -6.43
N THR A 410 -33.93 0.04 -5.38
CA THR A 410 -34.27 -0.62 -4.12
C THR A 410 -35.69 -0.30 -3.72
N LEU A 411 -36.40 -1.32 -3.28
CA LEU A 411 -37.72 -1.23 -2.68
C LEU A 411 -37.60 -1.61 -1.21
N SER A 412 -37.88 -0.68 -0.31
CA SER A 412 -37.76 -0.89 1.14
C SER A 412 -39.10 -0.66 1.85
N TYR A 413 -39.40 -1.56 2.81
CA TYR A 413 -40.58 -1.44 3.66
C TYR A 413 -40.15 -1.46 5.14
N GLN A 414 -40.63 -0.50 5.91
CA GLN A 414 -40.35 -0.39 7.33
C GLN A 414 -41.62 -0.46 8.16
N LEU A 415 -41.68 -1.35 9.13
CA LEU A 415 -42.78 -1.51 10.08
C LEU A 415 -42.26 -1.41 11.50
N ASN A 416 -42.76 -0.43 12.24
CA ASN A 416 -42.53 -0.29 13.68
C ASN A 416 -43.89 -0.37 14.36
N LYS A 417 -44.10 -1.44 15.15
CA LYS A 417 -45.35 -1.66 15.88
C LYS A 417 -45.03 -2.25 17.25
N ASN A 418 -45.36 -1.51 18.30
CA ASN A 418 -45.01 -1.86 19.69
C ASN A 418 -43.50 -2.15 19.82
N SER A 419 -43.15 -3.32 20.34
CA SER A 419 -41.75 -3.79 20.50
C SER A 419 -41.16 -4.41 19.22
N HIS A 420 -41.91 -4.49 18.12
CA HIS A 420 -41.47 -5.11 16.87
C HIS A 420 -41.00 -4.03 15.88
N ASN A 421 -39.77 -4.14 15.46
CA ASN A 421 -39.20 -3.33 14.38
C ASN A 421 -38.78 -4.26 13.24
N PHE A 422 -39.39 -4.09 12.08
CA PHE A 422 -39.13 -4.89 10.88
C PHE A 422 -38.75 -3.97 9.72
N ASN A 423 -37.68 -4.33 9.04
CA ASN A 423 -37.25 -3.66 7.81
C ASN A 423 -36.93 -4.73 6.76
N ALA A 424 -37.56 -4.65 5.59
CA ALA A 424 -37.29 -5.51 4.47
C ALA A 424 -36.91 -4.66 3.25
N MET A 425 -35.94 -5.14 2.49
CA MET A 425 -35.45 -4.49 1.28
C MET A 425 -35.27 -5.52 0.16
N LEU A 426 -35.68 -5.18 -1.04
CA LEU A 426 -35.36 -5.88 -2.28
C LEU A 426 -34.65 -4.90 -3.20
N GLY A 427 -33.66 -5.37 -3.94
CA GLY A 427 -32.84 -4.53 -4.81
C GLY A 427 -32.38 -5.22 -6.08
N MET A 428 -32.14 -4.41 -7.08
CA MET A 428 -31.54 -4.78 -8.35
C MET A 428 -30.45 -3.75 -8.70
N SER A 429 -29.28 -4.21 -9.18
CA SER A 429 -28.19 -3.35 -9.62
C SER A 429 -27.62 -3.83 -10.96
N VAL A 430 -27.32 -2.89 -11.84
CA VAL A 430 -26.60 -3.14 -13.10
C VAL A 430 -25.43 -2.17 -13.17
N GLN A 431 -24.23 -2.72 -13.40
CA GLN A 431 -23.01 -1.96 -13.58
C GLN A 431 -22.32 -2.34 -14.90
N LYS A 432 -21.79 -1.34 -15.60
CA LYS A 432 -20.96 -1.52 -16.78
C LYS A 432 -19.68 -0.74 -16.60
N ASN A 433 -18.54 -1.40 -16.74
CA ASN A 433 -17.21 -0.78 -16.73
C ASN A 433 -16.59 -0.91 -18.11
N THR A 434 -15.97 0.16 -18.58
CA THR A 434 -15.17 0.20 -19.81
C THR A 434 -13.83 0.83 -19.53
N SER A 435 -12.77 0.32 -20.14
CA SER A 435 -11.43 0.90 -20.09
C SER A 435 -10.83 0.99 -21.50
N TYR A 436 -10.12 2.07 -21.75
CA TYR A 436 -9.31 2.28 -22.95
C TYR A 436 -7.92 2.64 -22.51
N ILE A 437 -6.92 2.03 -23.14
CA ILE A 437 -5.50 2.30 -22.87
C ILE A 437 -4.84 2.59 -24.21
N HIS A 438 -4.05 3.66 -24.24
CA HIS A 438 -3.20 4.01 -25.35
C HIS A 438 -1.80 4.33 -24.82
N SER A 439 -0.76 3.80 -25.46
CA SER A 439 0.60 4.20 -25.13
C SER A 439 1.46 4.33 -26.38
N ILE A 440 2.36 5.30 -26.33
CA ILE A 440 3.33 5.57 -27.39
C ILE A 440 4.69 5.69 -26.72
N ARG A 441 5.65 4.94 -27.20
CA ARG A 441 7.05 5.03 -26.78
C ARG A 441 7.93 5.29 -27.99
N THR A 442 8.82 6.26 -27.87
CA THR A 442 9.76 6.62 -28.93
C THR A 442 11.15 6.74 -28.34
N GLU A 443 12.14 6.21 -29.05
CA GLU A 443 13.56 6.24 -28.67
C GLU A 443 14.37 6.98 -29.73
N LYS A 444 15.57 7.45 -29.37
CA LYS A 444 16.51 8.15 -30.28
C LYS A 444 15.87 9.34 -30.97
N ILE A 445 15.18 10.19 -30.25
CA ILE A 445 14.68 11.46 -30.72
C ILE A 445 15.88 12.34 -31.13
N SER A 446 15.83 12.95 -32.31
CA SER A 446 16.95 13.65 -32.89
C SER A 446 17.35 14.94 -32.17
N ASN A 447 16.42 15.59 -31.47
CA ASN A 447 16.64 16.82 -30.74
C ASN A 447 15.76 16.89 -29.48
N GLU A 448 16.39 17.10 -28.32
CA GLU A 448 15.69 17.20 -27.02
C GLU A 448 14.79 18.44 -26.90
N SER A 449 14.99 19.50 -27.71
CA SER A 449 14.11 20.67 -27.66
C SER A 449 12.65 20.38 -28.03
N PHE A 450 12.38 19.23 -28.68
CA PHE A 450 11.01 18.80 -28.96
C PHE A 450 10.24 18.39 -27.73
N GLY A 451 10.92 17.97 -26.66
CA GLY A 451 10.25 17.46 -25.45
C GLY A 451 9.23 16.38 -25.81
N MET A 452 8.08 16.41 -25.16
CA MET A 452 6.96 15.46 -25.42
C MET A 452 6.36 15.60 -26.83
N ALA A 453 6.56 16.73 -27.54
CA ALA A 453 6.13 16.88 -28.91
C ALA A 453 7.00 16.10 -29.92
N GLY A 454 8.10 15.51 -29.44
CA GLY A 454 9.00 14.67 -30.24
C GLY A 454 8.63 13.21 -30.39
N LEU A 455 7.43 12.79 -29.95
CA LEU A 455 6.99 11.39 -30.01
C LEU A 455 7.00 10.78 -31.42
N ASP A 456 6.85 11.59 -32.48
CA ASP A 456 6.91 11.20 -33.90
C ASP A 456 8.30 11.39 -34.53
N LYS A 457 9.30 11.91 -33.80
CA LYS A 457 10.63 12.29 -34.30
C LYS A 457 11.74 11.29 -33.97
N GLY A 458 11.46 10.25 -33.25
CA GLY A 458 12.43 9.20 -32.92
C GLY A 458 12.38 8.00 -33.87
N SER A 459 13.23 7.02 -33.62
CA SER A 459 13.23 5.76 -34.35
C SER A 459 12.10 4.86 -33.86
N THR A 460 11.35 4.31 -34.79
CA THR A 460 10.35 3.24 -34.62
C THR A 460 9.46 3.42 -33.37
N PRO A 461 8.45 4.32 -33.42
CA PRO A 461 7.52 4.45 -32.30
C PRO A 461 6.77 3.14 -32.03
N ALA A 462 6.84 2.63 -30.80
CA ALA A 462 6.01 1.53 -30.37
C ALA A 462 4.66 2.09 -29.88
N VAL A 463 3.58 1.69 -30.56
CA VAL A 463 2.21 2.10 -30.23
C VAL A 463 1.42 0.89 -29.74
N ASN A 464 0.84 1.00 -28.55
CA ASN A 464 -0.06 -0.03 -28.01
C ASN A 464 -1.43 0.58 -27.73
N SER A 465 -2.48 -0.18 -27.97
CA SER A 465 -3.83 0.18 -27.60
C SER A 465 -4.60 -1.04 -27.11
N SER A 466 -5.44 -0.86 -26.11
CA SER A 466 -6.34 -1.90 -25.63
C SER A 466 -7.68 -1.34 -25.18
N LYS A 467 -8.71 -2.20 -25.25
CA LYS A 467 -10.05 -1.92 -24.78
C LYS A 467 -10.52 -3.07 -23.91
N GLY A 468 -11.02 -2.74 -22.72
CA GLY A 468 -11.68 -3.67 -21.81
C GLY A 468 -13.13 -3.31 -21.56
N GLU A 469 -13.99 -4.32 -21.39
CA GLU A 469 -15.38 -4.13 -20.97
C GLU A 469 -15.79 -5.27 -20.04
N ASN A 470 -16.48 -4.93 -18.94
CA ASN A 470 -17.17 -5.91 -18.11
C ASN A 470 -18.51 -5.39 -17.62
N LYS A 471 -19.39 -6.32 -17.29
CA LYS A 471 -20.74 -6.04 -16.78
C LYS A 471 -21.01 -6.90 -15.55
N LEU A 472 -21.70 -6.31 -14.59
CA LEU A 472 -22.19 -6.98 -13.39
C LEU A 472 -23.67 -6.68 -13.23
N MET A 473 -24.49 -7.71 -13.02
CA MET A 473 -25.91 -7.61 -12.72
C MET A 473 -26.21 -8.33 -11.42
N SER A 474 -26.98 -7.71 -10.55
CA SER A 474 -27.19 -8.24 -9.20
C SER A 474 -28.63 -8.12 -8.76
N TYR A 475 -29.13 -9.14 -8.05
CA TYR A 475 -30.38 -9.12 -7.32
C TYR A 475 -30.07 -9.39 -5.84
N PHE A 476 -30.70 -8.64 -4.95
CA PHE A 476 -30.45 -8.81 -3.52
C PHE A 476 -31.67 -8.50 -2.69
N GLY A 477 -31.74 -9.12 -1.52
CA GLY A 477 -32.76 -8.87 -0.53
C GLY A 477 -32.17 -8.95 0.89
N ARG A 478 -32.68 -8.11 1.80
CA ARG A 478 -32.31 -8.09 3.21
C ARG A 478 -33.56 -7.94 4.07
N ILE A 479 -33.57 -8.67 5.17
CA ILE A 479 -34.56 -8.55 6.25
C ILE A 479 -33.80 -8.26 7.53
N ASN A 480 -34.21 -7.20 8.23
CA ASN A 480 -33.77 -6.90 9.58
C ASN A 480 -34.99 -6.92 10.50
N TYR A 481 -34.91 -7.67 11.57
CA TYR A 481 -35.94 -7.74 12.60
C TYR A 481 -35.34 -7.51 13.98
N ASN A 482 -35.99 -6.71 14.76
CA ASN A 482 -35.62 -6.39 16.11
C ASN A 482 -36.85 -6.48 17.00
N TYR A 483 -36.76 -7.27 18.08
CA TYR A 483 -37.78 -7.38 19.11
C TYR A 483 -37.30 -6.69 20.40
N ASP A 484 -38.02 -5.69 20.84
CA ASP A 484 -37.83 -4.91 22.05
C ASP A 484 -36.40 -4.35 22.24
N SER A 485 -35.68 -4.11 21.14
CA SER A 485 -34.28 -3.73 21.14
C SER A 485 -33.38 -4.68 21.96
N ARG A 486 -33.80 -5.94 22.11
CA ARG A 486 -33.08 -7.02 22.83
C ARG A 486 -32.60 -8.11 21.88
N TYR A 487 -33.46 -8.58 20.97
CA TYR A 487 -33.15 -9.67 20.06
C TYR A 487 -33.15 -9.13 18.63
N TYR A 488 -32.09 -9.38 17.91
CA TYR A 488 -31.90 -8.89 16.56
C TYR A 488 -31.59 -10.04 15.62
N ILE A 489 -32.21 -9.99 14.43
CA ILE A 489 -31.99 -10.96 13.37
C ILE A 489 -31.80 -10.18 12.07
N THR A 490 -30.74 -10.50 11.32
CA THR A 490 -30.54 -10.02 9.95
C THR A 490 -30.36 -11.22 9.03
N ALA A 491 -31.05 -11.24 7.90
CA ALA A 491 -30.85 -12.20 6.84
C ALA A 491 -30.68 -11.47 5.51
N THR A 492 -29.68 -11.85 4.72
CA THR A 492 -29.39 -11.26 3.40
C THR A 492 -29.17 -12.38 2.40
N MET A 493 -29.71 -12.21 1.20
CA MET A 493 -29.44 -13.06 0.04
C MET A 493 -29.09 -12.17 -1.13
N ARG A 494 -28.00 -12.52 -1.85
CA ARG A 494 -27.58 -11.83 -3.06
C ARG A 494 -27.18 -12.81 -4.15
N ALA A 495 -27.56 -12.49 -5.39
CA ALA A 495 -27.15 -13.19 -6.60
C ALA A 495 -26.46 -12.21 -7.54
N ASP A 496 -25.23 -12.48 -7.92
CA ASP A 496 -24.41 -11.64 -8.79
C ASP A 496 -24.05 -12.40 -10.08
N GLY A 497 -24.31 -11.78 -11.23
CA GLY A 497 -23.98 -12.31 -12.57
C GLY A 497 -22.89 -11.46 -13.22
N SER A 498 -21.69 -12.04 -13.44
CA SER A 498 -20.54 -11.36 -14.02
C SER A 498 -20.22 -11.83 -15.44
N SER A 499 -19.94 -10.88 -16.33
CA SER A 499 -19.49 -11.17 -17.70
C SER A 499 -18.04 -11.70 -17.77
N LYS A 500 -17.30 -11.69 -16.67
CA LYS A 500 -15.93 -12.21 -16.59
C LYS A 500 -15.85 -13.73 -16.57
N PHE A 501 -17.00 -14.41 -16.44
CA PHE A 501 -17.10 -15.87 -16.44
C PHE A 501 -17.89 -16.40 -17.65
N ALA A 502 -17.62 -17.63 -18.05
CA ALA A 502 -18.32 -18.31 -19.11
C ALA A 502 -19.81 -18.50 -18.80
N ARG A 503 -20.62 -18.75 -19.83
CA ARG A 503 -22.10 -18.73 -19.76
C ARG A 503 -22.68 -19.60 -18.65
N GLY A 504 -22.12 -20.73 -18.32
CA GLY A 504 -22.57 -21.65 -17.27
C GLY A 504 -22.23 -21.21 -15.83
N ASN A 505 -21.20 -20.36 -15.65
CA ASN A 505 -20.58 -20.01 -14.36
C ASN A 505 -20.73 -18.53 -13.97
N ARG A 506 -21.56 -17.77 -14.70
CA ARG A 506 -21.72 -16.32 -14.48
C ARG A 506 -22.33 -15.96 -13.13
N TRP A 507 -23.23 -16.78 -12.61
CA TRP A 507 -23.99 -16.47 -11.42
C TRP A 507 -23.38 -17.07 -10.16
N GLY A 508 -23.13 -16.20 -9.16
CA GLY A 508 -22.76 -16.56 -7.80
C GLY A 508 -23.88 -16.19 -6.82
N TYR A 509 -24.07 -17.01 -5.77
CA TYR A 509 -25.13 -16.86 -4.76
C TYR A 509 -24.49 -16.73 -3.39
N PHE A 510 -24.83 -15.67 -2.65
CA PHE A 510 -24.17 -15.26 -1.43
C PHE A 510 -25.18 -15.05 -0.29
N PRO A 511 -25.55 -16.12 0.44
CA PRO A 511 -26.38 -16.02 1.63
C PRO A 511 -25.60 -15.54 2.83
N SER A 512 -26.24 -14.77 3.72
CA SER A 512 -25.69 -14.42 5.03
C SER A 512 -26.77 -14.20 6.07
N GLY A 513 -26.42 -14.42 7.33
CA GLY A 513 -27.29 -14.19 8.48
C GLY A 513 -26.52 -13.76 9.71
N SER A 514 -27.17 -13.00 10.56
CA SER A 514 -26.62 -12.63 11.88
C SER A 514 -27.70 -12.55 12.94
N LEU A 515 -27.29 -12.85 14.16
CA LEU A 515 -28.09 -12.79 15.37
C LEU A 515 -27.37 -11.91 16.39
N ALA A 516 -28.13 -11.13 17.16
CA ALA A 516 -27.55 -10.44 18.29
C ALA A 516 -28.54 -10.41 19.47
N TRP A 517 -27.98 -10.50 20.66
CA TRP A 517 -28.70 -10.45 21.92
C TRP A 517 -28.12 -9.38 22.83
N ALA A 518 -28.91 -8.33 23.07
CA ALA A 518 -28.57 -7.26 24.00
C ALA A 518 -28.93 -7.67 25.43
N PHE A 519 -28.15 -8.58 26.01
CA PHE A 519 -28.42 -9.23 27.29
C PHE A 519 -28.46 -8.25 28.49
N ALA A 520 -27.71 -7.12 28.42
CA ALA A 520 -27.78 -6.11 29.48
C ALA A 520 -29.16 -5.44 29.60
N ARG A 521 -30.04 -5.62 28.58
CA ARG A 521 -31.43 -5.12 28.61
C ARG A 521 -32.43 -6.10 29.17
N GLU A 522 -32.01 -7.31 29.54
CA GLU A 522 -32.86 -8.24 30.24
C GLU A 522 -33.10 -7.74 31.65
N SER A 523 -34.36 -7.85 32.16
CA SER A 523 -34.75 -7.31 33.46
C SER A 523 -33.87 -7.88 34.59
N PHE A 524 -33.55 -9.19 34.52
CA PHE A 524 -32.72 -9.85 35.54
C PHE A 524 -31.25 -9.34 35.55
N ILE A 525 -30.76 -8.77 34.47
CA ILE A 525 -29.42 -8.13 34.40
C ILE A 525 -29.53 -6.64 34.73
N ALA A 526 -30.46 -5.95 34.09
CA ALA A 526 -30.63 -4.50 34.25
C ALA A 526 -30.91 -4.08 35.69
N GLU A 527 -31.64 -4.89 36.45
CA GLU A 527 -31.98 -4.67 37.85
C GLU A 527 -30.83 -5.03 38.83
N ASN A 528 -29.97 -6.00 38.46
CA ASN A 528 -28.92 -6.51 39.35
C ASN A 528 -27.51 -6.06 39.03
N ALA A 529 -27.26 -5.57 37.81
CA ALA A 529 -25.93 -5.17 37.32
C ALA A 529 -25.94 -3.72 36.74
N SER A 530 -26.28 -2.77 37.60
CA SER A 530 -26.31 -1.33 37.19
C SER A 530 -24.98 -0.78 36.68
N TRP A 531 -23.87 -1.43 37.04
CA TRP A 531 -22.53 -1.12 36.53
C TRP A 531 -22.33 -1.51 35.06
N LEU A 532 -23.16 -2.40 34.51
CA LEU A 532 -23.13 -2.85 33.13
C LEU A 532 -24.13 -2.03 32.30
N SER A 533 -23.65 -0.97 31.67
CA SER A 533 -24.46 -0.05 30.85
C SER A 533 -24.79 -0.59 29.48
N ASN A 534 -23.98 -1.50 28.95
CA ASN A 534 -24.21 -2.20 27.68
C ASN A 534 -23.66 -3.62 27.76
N GLY A 535 -24.39 -4.58 27.21
CA GLY A 535 -23.94 -5.96 27.07
C GLY A 535 -24.63 -6.59 25.88
N LYS A 536 -23.89 -6.93 24.85
CA LYS A 536 -24.43 -7.47 23.61
C LYS A 536 -23.53 -8.58 23.07
N LEU A 537 -24.14 -9.72 22.80
CA LEU A 537 -23.49 -10.85 22.11
C LEU A 537 -23.93 -10.83 20.65
N ARG A 538 -23.00 -11.04 19.74
CA ARG A 538 -23.24 -11.05 18.27
C ARG A 538 -22.68 -12.33 17.67
N PHE A 539 -23.42 -12.88 16.72
CA PHE A 539 -23.02 -14.03 15.92
C PHE A 539 -23.38 -13.76 14.47
N SER A 540 -22.44 -13.94 13.55
CA SER A 540 -22.72 -13.85 12.14
C SER A 540 -22.02 -14.95 11.34
N TYR A 541 -22.70 -15.39 10.27
CA TYR A 541 -22.16 -16.29 9.27
C TYR A 541 -22.64 -15.83 7.89
N GLY A 542 -21.74 -15.91 6.91
CA GLY A 542 -22.13 -15.57 5.55
C GLY A 542 -21.08 -15.91 4.52
N GLN A 543 -21.53 -15.81 3.26
CA GLN A 543 -20.69 -16.01 2.09
C GLN A 543 -20.63 -14.72 1.25
N THR A 544 -19.47 -14.46 0.69
CA THR A 544 -19.22 -13.38 -0.28
C THR A 544 -18.40 -13.93 -1.45
N GLY A 545 -18.56 -13.35 -2.62
CA GLY A 545 -17.82 -13.74 -3.81
C GLY A 545 -16.66 -12.81 -4.14
N ASN A 546 -15.77 -13.25 -5.03
CA ASN A 546 -14.78 -12.41 -5.67
C ASN A 546 -14.69 -12.77 -7.16
N ASN A 547 -14.72 -11.73 -8.02
CA ASN A 547 -14.58 -11.85 -9.47
C ASN A 547 -13.40 -11.01 -10.02
N ARG A 548 -12.41 -10.73 -9.20
CA ARG A 548 -11.26 -9.88 -9.56
C ARG A 548 -10.23 -10.65 -10.37
N ILE A 549 -10.66 -11.13 -11.54
CA ILE A 549 -9.85 -11.67 -12.64
C ILE A 549 -9.91 -10.71 -13.82
N GLY A 550 -9.08 -10.93 -14.82
CA GLY A 550 -9.07 -10.19 -16.06
C GLY A 550 -10.41 -10.31 -16.81
N ASN A 551 -10.61 -9.42 -17.76
CA ASN A 551 -11.75 -9.54 -18.66
C ASN A 551 -11.46 -10.64 -19.68
N TYR A 552 -12.41 -11.56 -19.86
CA TYR A 552 -12.28 -12.65 -20.83
C TYR A 552 -11.25 -13.76 -20.52
N ASP A 553 -10.70 -13.85 -19.30
CA ASP A 553 -9.71 -14.87 -18.91
C ASP A 553 -10.21 -16.30 -19.09
N TYR A 554 -11.51 -16.51 -19.23
CA TYR A 554 -12.07 -17.83 -19.57
C TYR A 554 -11.92 -18.20 -21.04
N MET A 555 -11.52 -17.25 -21.91
CA MET A 555 -11.30 -17.47 -23.34
C MET A 555 -9.82 -17.72 -23.62
N ALA A 556 -9.52 -18.40 -24.72
CA ALA A 556 -8.17 -18.45 -25.25
C ALA A 556 -7.79 -17.09 -25.83
N HIS A 557 -6.64 -16.55 -25.44
CA HIS A 557 -6.14 -15.30 -26.00
C HIS A 557 -5.16 -15.58 -27.14
N LEU A 558 -5.29 -14.81 -28.22
CA LEU A 558 -4.33 -14.80 -29.32
C LEU A 558 -3.44 -13.58 -29.16
N ILE A 559 -2.14 -13.78 -29.33
CA ILE A 559 -1.15 -12.70 -29.45
C ILE A 559 -0.44 -12.77 -30.79
N THR A 560 0.03 -11.63 -31.24
CA THR A 560 0.93 -11.50 -32.38
C THR A 560 2.16 -10.73 -31.91
N ASP A 561 3.31 -11.08 -32.45
CA ASP A 561 4.55 -10.32 -32.26
C ASP A 561 5.24 -10.25 -33.60
N ASP A 562 5.52 -9.04 -34.05
CA ASP A 562 6.09 -8.78 -35.36
C ASP A 562 7.52 -9.33 -35.51
N ASP A 563 8.18 -9.70 -34.43
CA ASP A 563 9.52 -10.28 -34.48
C ASP A 563 9.56 -11.79 -34.22
N LEU A 564 8.65 -12.33 -33.40
CA LEU A 564 8.67 -13.72 -32.95
C LEU A 564 7.73 -14.66 -33.74
N TYR A 565 6.60 -14.16 -34.24
CA TYR A 565 5.53 -15.00 -34.79
C TYR A 565 5.23 -14.67 -36.25
N LYS A 566 6.30 -14.44 -37.05
CA LYS A 566 6.18 -14.25 -38.51
C LYS A 566 6.20 -15.59 -39.23
N TYR A 567 5.43 -15.69 -40.29
CA TYR A 567 5.54 -16.80 -41.24
C TYR A 567 5.71 -16.28 -42.67
N PRO A 568 6.45 -17.00 -43.53
CA PRO A 568 6.66 -16.60 -44.92
C PRO A 568 5.37 -16.83 -45.73
N TRP A 569 4.90 -15.78 -46.36
CA TRP A 569 3.76 -15.82 -47.29
C TRP A 569 4.05 -14.99 -48.49
N ASN A 570 3.98 -15.59 -49.70
CA ASN A 570 4.23 -14.96 -51.00
C ASN A 570 5.56 -14.14 -51.00
N GLY A 571 6.64 -14.70 -50.47
CA GLY A 571 7.97 -14.09 -50.41
C GLY A 571 8.13 -12.97 -49.39
N GLN A 572 7.14 -12.70 -48.56
CA GLN A 572 7.21 -11.71 -47.46
C GLN A 572 6.91 -12.41 -46.11
N PHE A 573 7.51 -11.83 -45.04
CA PHE A 573 7.13 -12.25 -43.68
C PHE A 573 5.88 -11.48 -43.25
N VAL A 574 4.83 -12.22 -42.94
CA VAL A 574 3.57 -11.64 -42.42
C VAL A 574 3.38 -12.02 -40.93
N PRO A 575 2.74 -11.14 -40.13
CA PRO A 575 2.46 -11.45 -38.72
C PRO A 575 1.61 -12.71 -38.57
N GLY A 576 2.03 -13.60 -37.70
CA GLY A 576 1.28 -14.76 -37.26
C GLY A 576 0.59 -14.54 -35.92
N TYR A 577 -0.36 -15.41 -35.60
CA TYR A 577 -1.05 -15.41 -34.32
C TYR A 577 -0.81 -16.72 -33.58
N VAL A 578 -0.49 -16.65 -32.31
CA VAL A 578 -0.34 -17.84 -31.46
C VAL A 578 -1.25 -17.70 -30.22
N LEU A 579 -1.63 -18.84 -29.66
CA LEU A 579 -2.36 -18.86 -28.39
C LEU A 579 -1.41 -18.49 -27.25
N SER A 580 -1.74 -17.45 -26.49
CA SER A 580 -0.99 -17.03 -25.31
C SER A 580 -1.56 -17.56 -24.01
N SER A 581 -2.83 -18.01 -24.01
CA SER A 581 -3.47 -18.61 -22.86
C SER A 581 -4.42 -19.73 -23.25
N MET A 582 -4.55 -20.68 -22.34
CA MET A 582 -5.49 -21.79 -22.49
C MET A 582 -6.91 -21.34 -22.15
N GLN A 583 -7.90 -21.75 -22.95
CA GLN A 583 -9.32 -21.56 -22.64
C GLN A 583 -9.70 -22.34 -21.37
N ASN A 584 -10.47 -21.68 -20.46
CA ASN A 584 -11.01 -22.32 -19.27
C ASN A 584 -12.46 -21.88 -19.00
N GLU A 585 -13.44 -22.52 -19.62
CA GLU A 585 -14.86 -22.23 -19.38
C GLU A 585 -15.36 -22.63 -17.99
N LYS A 586 -14.56 -23.41 -17.23
CA LYS A 586 -14.91 -23.83 -15.88
C LYS A 586 -14.60 -22.78 -14.82
N LEU A 587 -13.95 -21.68 -15.20
CA LEU A 587 -13.68 -20.57 -14.27
C LEU A 587 -14.99 -20.09 -13.64
N LYS A 588 -14.96 -20.02 -12.30
CA LYS A 588 -16.09 -19.62 -11.46
C LYS A 588 -15.65 -18.65 -10.37
N TRP A 589 -16.61 -18.19 -9.61
CA TRP A 589 -16.43 -17.31 -8.48
C TRP A 589 -15.50 -17.91 -7.41
N GLU A 590 -14.56 -17.13 -6.94
CA GLU A 590 -13.89 -17.34 -5.67
C GLU A 590 -14.90 -17.05 -4.55
N THR A 591 -14.99 -17.92 -3.55
CA THR A 591 -15.98 -17.80 -2.48
C THR A 591 -15.30 -17.69 -1.12
N THR A 592 -15.63 -16.63 -0.39
CA THR A 592 -15.19 -16.42 0.99
C THR A 592 -16.33 -16.71 1.96
N GLU A 593 -16.12 -17.65 2.86
CA GLU A 593 -16.99 -17.96 4.00
C GLU A 593 -16.41 -17.32 5.25
N GLN A 594 -17.23 -16.65 6.02
CA GLN A 594 -16.81 -16.03 7.27
C GLN A 594 -17.78 -16.30 8.41
N LEU A 595 -17.23 -16.69 9.54
CA LEU A 595 -17.89 -16.76 10.83
C LEU A 595 -17.31 -15.69 11.75
N ASP A 596 -18.17 -15.00 12.49
CA ASP A 596 -17.78 -13.95 13.43
C ASP A 596 -18.58 -14.09 14.72
N LEU A 597 -17.88 -13.97 15.86
CA LEU A 597 -18.44 -13.94 17.21
C LEU A 597 -17.99 -12.65 17.88
N GLY A 598 -18.93 -11.78 18.20
CA GLY A 598 -18.66 -10.47 18.79
C GLY A 598 -19.26 -10.32 20.20
N LEU A 599 -18.55 -9.60 21.06
CA LEU A 599 -18.99 -9.21 22.40
C LEU A 599 -18.76 -7.72 22.61
N ASP A 600 -19.84 -6.99 22.86
CA ASP A 600 -19.81 -5.56 23.17
C ASP A 600 -20.18 -5.35 24.64
N LEU A 601 -19.32 -4.74 25.44
CA LEU A 601 -19.52 -4.43 26.84
C LEU A 601 -19.36 -2.94 27.10
N GLY A 602 -20.26 -2.37 27.88
CA GLY A 602 -20.18 -1.00 28.36
C GLY A 602 -20.31 -0.98 29.88
N PHE A 603 -19.45 -0.22 30.54
CA PHE A 603 -19.42 -0.12 32.00
C PHE A 603 -19.50 1.34 32.44
N LEU A 604 -20.04 1.56 33.69
CA LEU A 604 -20.05 2.87 34.33
C LEU A 604 -20.68 3.96 33.46
N ASP A 605 -21.90 3.75 32.99
CA ASP A 605 -22.66 4.65 32.10
C ASP A 605 -21.92 4.97 30.79
N GLY A 606 -21.24 3.95 30.23
CA GLY A 606 -20.51 4.06 28.97
C GLY A 606 -19.15 4.75 29.09
N ARG A 607 -18.63 4.92 30.30
CA ARG A 607 -17.26 5.45 30.49
C ARG A 607 -16.18 4.48 30.02
N ILE A 608 -16.47 3.19 30.01
CA ILE A 608 -15.59 2.15 29.50
C ILE A 608 -16.39 1.34 28.49
N ASN A 609 -15.95 1.28 27.25
CA ASN A 609 -16.55 0.48 26.19
C ASN A 609 -15.51 -0.49 25.66
N LEU A 610 -15.81 -1.77 25.70
CA LEU A 610 -14.97 -2.86 25.23
C LEU A 610 -15.70 -3.62 24.12
N ASN A 611 -15.09 -3.69 22.93
CA ASN A 611 -15.60 -4.48 21.81
C ASN A 611 -14.55 -5.57 21.50
N MET A 612 -14.99 -6.80 21.36
CA MET A 612 -14.17 -7.95 21.00
C MET A 612 -14.84 -8.72 19.88
N ASP A 613 -14.08 -9.06 18.85
CA ASP A 613 -14.54 -9.90 17.73
C ASP A 613 -13.54 -11.03 17.48
N TYR A 614 -14.02 -12.27 17.46
CA TYR A 614 -13.28 -13.42 16.99
C TYR A 614 -13.85 -13.88 15.65
N TYR A 615 -12.96 -14.04 14.65
CA TYR A 615 -13.40 -14.39 13.31
C TYR A 615 -12.60 -15.56 12.72
N ILE A 616 -13.27 -16.29 11.82
CA ILE A 616 -12.67 -17.27 10.92
C ILE A 616 -13.18 -16.94 9.51
N LYS A 617 -12.26 -16.56 8.63
CA LYS A 617 -12.51 -16.21 7.22
C LYS A 617 -11.79 -17.22 6.35
N THR A 618 -12.52 -17.98 5.54
CA THR A 618 -11.94 -19.00 4.64
C THR A 618 -12.35 -18.72 3.20
N THR A 619 -11.37 -18.50 2.34
CA THR A 619 -11.57 -18.36 0.89
C THR A 619 -11.29 -19.68 0.20
N LYS A 620 -12.22 -20.13 -0.63
CA LYS A 620 -12.18 -21.36 -1.40
C LYS A 620 -12.20 -21.05 -2.89
N ASP A 621 -11.75 -22.00 -3.69
CA ASP A 621 -11.72 -21.87 -5.15
C ASP A 621 -10.94 -20.61 -5.59
N LEU A 622 -9.75 -20.40 -4.97
CA LEU A 622 -8.89 -19.25 -5.29
C LEU A 622 -8.60 -19.22 -6.79
N LEU A 623 -8.68 -18.04 -7.37
CA LEU A 623 -8.34 -17.81 -8.77
C LEU A 623 -6.83 -17.60 -8.86
N LEU A 624 -6.10 -18.66 -9.17
CA LEU A 624 -4.64 -18.67 -9.24
C LEU A 624 -4.16 -19.00 -10.66
N ASP A 625 -3.07 -18.34 -11.07
CA ASP A 625 -2.29 -18.80 -12.19
C ASP A 625 -1.45 -20.01 -11.72
N ALA A 626 -1.94 -21.18 -12.04
CA ALA A 626 -1.33 -22.44 -11.62
C ALA A 626 -0.44 -22.99 -12.74
N ASP A 627 0.75 -23.46 -12.35
CA ASP A 627 1.63 -24.18 -13.28
C ASP A 627 0.93 -25.44 -13.79
N ILE A 628 0.99 -25.66 -15.09
CA ILE A 628 0.44 -26.84 -15.76
C ILE A 628 1.52 -27.57 -16.53
N SER A 629 1.24 -28.82 -16.90
CA SER A 629 2.20 -29.61 -17.66
C SER A 629 2.55 -28.94 -18.99
N ALA A 630 3.84 -28.77 -19.27
CA ALA A 630 4.34 -28.24 -20.54
C ALA A 630 3.83 -28.99 -21.78
N SER A 631 3.36 -30.26 -21.63
CA SER A 631 2.72 -31.02 -22.71
C SER A 631 1.41 -30.40 -23.20
N SER A 632 0.81 -29.48 -22.44
CA SER A 632 -0.36 -28.68 -22.85
C SER A 632 -0.02 -27.59 -23.86
N GLY A 633 1.26 -27.26 -24.05
CA GLY A 633 1.75 -26.12 -24.83
C GLY A 633 1.75 -24.80 -24.06
N PHE A 634 1.39 -24.79 -22.77
CA PHE A 634 1.34 -23.60 -21.89
C PHE A 634 2.10 -23.87 -20.59
N SER A 635 2.71 -22.83 -20.01
CA SER A 635 3.39 -22.92 -18.72
C SER A 635 2.43 -22.79 -17.53
N SER A 636 1.36 -22.02 -17.68
CA SER A 636 0.37 -21.78 -16.63
C SER A 636 -1.03 -21.61 -17.21
N ALA A 637 -2.02 -21.76 -16.35
CA ALA A 637 -3.41 -21.44 -16.64
C ALA A 637 -4.10 -20.90 -15.39
N THR A 638 -5.03 -19.96 -15.57
CA THR A 638 -5.88 -19.48 -14.47
C THR A 638 -6.91 -20.53 -14.09
N LEU A 639 -6.83 -21.05 -12.88
CA LEU A 639 -7.67 -22.11 -12.35
C LEU A 639 -8.32 -21.71 -11.03
N ASN A 640 -9.48 -22.31 -10.71
CA ASN A 640 -10.07 -22.23 -9.37
C ASN A 640 -9.46 -23.33 -8.49
N VAL A 641 -8.36 -23.02 -7.83
CA VAL A 641 -7.59 -23.98 -7.02
C VAL A 641 -7.13 -23.31 -5.72
N GLY A 642 -6.95 -24.13 -4.69
CA GLY A 642 -6.43 -23.62 -3.44
C GLY A 642 -7.50 -23.14 -2.46
N LYS A 643 -7.06 -22.96 -1.22
CA LYS A 643 -7.89 -22.53 -0.08
C LYS A 643 -7.03 -21.80 0.94
N LEU A 644 -7.46 -20.63 1.35
CA LEU A 644 -6.77 -19.76 2.30
C LEU A 644 -7.68 -19.48 3.50
N ARG A 645 -7.12 -19.47 4.72
CA ARG A 645 -7.82 -19.12 5.94
C ARG A 645 -7.13 -17.97 6.66
N ASN A 646 -7.91 -17.04 7.13
CA ASN A 646 -7.51 -16.04 8.12
C ASN A 646 -8.37 -16.24 9.38
N SER A 647 -7.75 -16.25 10.54
CA SER A 647 -8.45 -16.30 11.82
C SER A 647 -7.80 -15.34 12.80
N GLY A 648 -8.60 -14.66 13.63
CA GLY A 648 -8.04 -13.66 14.49
C GLY A 648 -8.98 -13.17 15.58
N LEU A 649 -8.38 -12.41 16.49
CA LEU A 649 -9.04 -11.70 17.58
C LEU A 649 -8.79 -10.20 17.44
N GLU A 650 -9.85 -9.43 17.50
CA GLU A 650 -9.82 -7.98 17.50
C GLU A 650 -10.36 -7.45 18.82
N ILE A 651 -9.66 -6.50 19.43
CA ILE A 651 -10.07 -5.86 20.69
C ILE A 651 -10.01 -4.37 20.52
N THR A 652 -11.07 -3.67 20.88
CA THR A 652 -11.12 -2.20 20.94
C THR A 652 -11.62 -1.78 22.31
N LEU A 653 -10.87 -0.93 22.99
CA LEU A 653 -11.20 -0.38 24.30
C LEU A 653 -11.24 1.14 24.21
N GLU A 654 -12.39 1.72 24.46
CA GLU A 654 -12.60 3.17 24.55
C GLU A 654 -12.93 3.56 25.99
N THR A 655 -12.23 4.56 26.53
CA THR A 655 -12.41 4.99 27.91
C THR A 655 -12.52 6.49 28.02
N THR A 656 -13.44 6.96 28.90
CA THR A 656 -13.45 8.31 29.42
C THR A 656 -12.80 8.29 30.80
N ASN A 657 -11.50 8.57 30.84
CA ASN A 657 -10.68 8.47 32.06
C ASN A 657 -11.09 9.56 33.06
N ILE A 658 -11.13 10.79 32.61
CA ILE A 658 -11.51 11.96 33.45
C ILE A 658 -12.49 12.80 32.63
N LYS A 659 -13.55 13.28 33.29
CA LYS A 659 -14.49 14.25 32.72
C LYS A 659 -14.93 15.20 33.82
N THR A 660 -14.42 16.44 33.76
CA THR A 660 -14.81 17.56 34.62
C THR A 660 -15.32 18.71 33.77
N LYS A 661 -15.66 19.83 34.36
CA LYS A 661 -16.11 21.01 33.61
C LYS A 661 -15.01 21.58 32.69
N ASP A 662 -13.77 21.61 33.17
CA ASP A 662 -12.65 22.25 32.48
C ASP A 662 -11.64 21.28 31.92
N PHE A 663 -11.73 20.00 32.25
CA PHE A 663 -10.78 18.96 31.76
C PHE A 663 -11.48 17.66 31.38
N SER A 664 -11.16 17.15 30.20
CA SER A 664 -11.56 15.80 29.78
C SER A 664 -10.37 15.03 29.21
N TRP A 665 -10.29 13.74 29.52
CA TRP A 665 -9.30 12.82 28.98
C TRP A 665 -9.98 11.55 28.53
N ASN A 666 -9.92 11.29 27.23
CA ASN A 666 -10.45 10.07 26.59
C ASN A 666 -9.29 9.29 25.98
N SER A 667 -9.33 7.98 26.10
CA SER A 667 -8.35 7.08 25.46
C SER A 667 -9.05 6.05 24.59
N SER A 668 -8.43 5.70 23.45
CA SER A 668 -8.87 4.61 22.58
C SER A 668 -7.66 3.73 22.29
N PHE A 669 -7.79 2.45 22.64
CA PHE A 669 -6.81 1.40 22.40
C PHE A 669 -7.41 0.35 21.50
N ASN A 670 -6.65 -0.11 20.50
CA ASN A 670 -7.05 -1.25 19.71
C ASN A 670 -5.87 -2.17 19.43
N ILE A 671 -6.13 -3.47 19.35
CA ILE A 671 -5.17 -4.49 18.97
C ILE A 671 -5.86 -5.57 18.15
N ALA A 672 -5.20 -6.07 17.13
CA ALA A 672 -5.68 -7.14 16.27
C ALA A 672 -4.60 -8.19 16.05
N PHE A 673 -4.96 -9.42 16.28
CA PHE A 673 -4.17 -10.61 15.98
C PHE A 673 -4.77 -11.25 14.72
N ASN A 674 -3.93 -11.64 13.77
CA ASN A 674 -4.37 -12.39 12.59
C ASN A 674 -3.40 -13.52 12.28
N LYS A 675 -3.93 -14.72 12.10
CA LYS A 675 -3.19 -15.89 11.62
C LYS A 675 -3.67 -16.19 10.20
N ASN A 676 -2.79 -16.04 9.22
CA ASN A 676 -3.00 -16.47 7.85
C ASN A 676 -2.48 -17.90 7.68
N GLU A 677 -3.21 -18.75 6.94
CA GLU A 677 -2.84 -20.15 6.75
C GLU A 677 -3.34 -20.67 5.38
N ILE A 678 -2.43 -21.24 4.59
CA ILE A 678 -2.77 -21.91 3.35
C ILE A 678 -3.29 -23.32 3.70
N ILE A 679 -4.55 -23.58 3.38
CA ILE A 679 -5.19 -24.87 3.67
C ILE A 679 -4.98 -25.87 2.53
N ALA A 680 -4.94 -25.37 1.29
CA ALA A 680 -4.68 -26.16 0.09
C ALA A 680 -4.14 -25.26 -1.02
N LEU A 681 -3.34 -25.83 -1.90
CA LEU A 681 -2.90 -25.28 -3.19
C LEU A 681 -3.48 -26.11 -4.33
N ASN A 682 -2.89 -26.01 -5.54
CA ASN A 682 -3.27 -26.85 -6.66
C ASN A 682 -3.09 -28.35 -6.32
N SER A 683 -3.86 -29.21 -6.97
CA SER A 683 -3.95 -30.64 -6.67
C SER A 683 -2.57 -31.31 -6.54
N GLY A 684 -2.23 -31.71 -5.30
CA GLY A 684 -0.97 -32.38 -4.99
C GLY A 684 0.26 -31.51 -4.79
N GLN A 685 0.15 -30.17 -4.95
CA GLN A 685 1.26 -29.25 -4.68
C GLN A 685 1.38 -28.97 -3.17
N PRO A 686 2.52 -29.31 -2.52
CA PRO A 686 2.72 -29.02 -1.09
C PRO A 686 3.12 -27.57 -0.84
N TYR A 687 3.68 -26.88 -1.83
CA TYR A 687 4.11 -25.49 -1.75
C TYR A 687 4.12 -24.82 -3.14
N MET A 688 4.17 -23.50 -3.13
CA MET A 688 4.48 -22.67 -4.29
C MET A 688 5.58 -21.67 -3.90
N THR A 689 6.44 -21.33 -4.87
CA THR A 689 7.49 -20.31 -4.70
C THR A 689 7.08 -19.01 -5.38
N SER A 690 7.60 -17.90 -4.86
CA SER A 690 7.36 -16.58 -5.44
C SER A 690 8.69 -15.87 -5.71
N TYR A 691 8.74 -15.21 -6.86
CA TYR A 691 9.91 -14.52 -7.38
C TYR A 691 9.68 -13.01 -7.35
N ILE A 692 10.74 -12.26 -7.18
CA ILE A 692 10.71 -10.80 -7.29
C ILE A 692 11.67 -10.37 -8.40
N SER A 693 11.14 -9.73 -9.43
CA SER A 693 11.95 -9.20 -10.53
C SER A 693 12.47 -7.80 -10.17
N TRP A 694 13.45 -7.73 -9.26
CA TRP A 694 14.10 -6.48 -8.85
C TRP A 694 15.54 -6.37 -9.35
N ASP A 695 16.15 -7.48 -9.72
CA ASP A 695 17.46 -7.57 -10.32
C ASP A 695 17.53 -8.74 -11.30
N ASN A 696 18.40 -8.66 -12.32
CA ASN A 696 18.53 -9.69 -13.36
C ASN A 696 18.98 -11.04 -12.80
N LYS A 697 19.79 -11.04 -11.75
CA LYS A 697 20.32 -12.25 -11.11
C LYS A 697 19.24 -12.92 -10.25
N TYR A 698 18.47 -12.11 -9.52
CA TYR A 698 17.48 -12.63 -8.56
C TYR A 698 16.10 -12.90 -9.16
N LYS A 699 15.83 -12.48 -10.41
CA LYS A 699 14.50 -12.67 -11.05
C LYS A 699 14.11 -14.14 -11.25
N THR A 700 15.10 -15.05 -11.27
CA THR A 700 14.90 -16.50 -11.43
C THR A 700 15.14 -17.29 -10.15
N THR A 701 15.51 -16.60 -9.05
CA THR A 701 15.72 -17.22 -7.73
C THR A 701 14.50 -16.95 -6.85
N PRO A 702 13.85 -17.98 -6.28
CA PRO A 702 12.70 -17.78 -5.43
C PRO A 702 13.12 -17.08 -4.13
N ALA A 703 12.46 -15.94 -3.82
CA ALA A 703 12.68 -15.17 -2.60
C ALA A 703 11.69 -15.54 -1.48
N TYR A 704 10.54 -16.12 -1.87
CA TYR A 704 9.46 -16.47 -0.95
C TYR A 704 8.90 -17.86 -1.26
N ILE A 705 8.33 -18.46 -0.22
CA ILE A 705 7.66 -19.77 -0.30
C ILE A 705 6.32 -19.71 0.45
N SER A 706 5.35 -20.39 -0.10
CA SER A 706 4.01 -20.53 0.46
C SER A 706 3.70 -22.03 0.58
N LYS A 707 3.71 -22.56 1.81
CA LYS A 707 3.49 -23.99 2.09
C LYS A 707 2.11 -24.25 2.68
N VAL A 708 1.53 -25.39 2.34
CA VAL A 708 0.27 -25.84 2.97
C VAL A 708 0.49 -25.99 4.48
N GLY A 709 -0.44 -25.48 5.28
CA GLY A 709 -0.37 -25.43 6.75
C GLY A 709 0.38 -24.23 7.31
N GLU A 710 0.98 -23.37 6.46
CA GLU A 710 1.75 -22.21 6.86
C GLU A 710 1.15 -20.91 6.32
N SER A 711 1.71 -19.79 6.80
CA SER A 711 1.39 -18.45 6.29
C SER A 711 1.85 -18.29 4.83
N ALA A 712 1.08 -17.59 4.02
CA ALA A 712 1.48 -17.23 2.67
C ALA A 712 2.67 -16.27 2.68
N GLY A 713 3.57 -16.40 1.71
CA GLY A 713 4.65 -15.45 1.49
C GLY A 713 5.69 -15.44 2.60
N LYS A 714 6.12 -16.58 3.09
CA LYS A 714 7.29 -16.65 3.97
C LYS A 714 8.57 -16.45 3.19
N MET A 715 9.53 -15.71 3.74
CA MET A 715 10.86 -15.50 3.16
C MET A 715 11.61 -16.82 3.07
N TYR A 716 12.29 -17.06 1.94
CA TYR A 716 12.89 -18.34 1.60
C TYR A 716 14.33 -18.16 1.16
N GLY A 717 15.23 -18.94 1.76
CA GLY A 717 16.65 -18.88 1.48
C GLY A 717 17.48 -19.73 2.44
N PHE A 718 18.75 -19.43 2.51
CA PHE A 718 19.69 -20.13 3.38
C PHE A 718 19.69 -19.56 4.80
N ILE A 719 19.91 -20.40 5.81
CA ILE A 719 20.26 -19.94 7.14
C ILE A 719 21.73 -19.54 7.14
N TYR A 720 22.01 -18.29 7.48
CA TYR A 720 23.33 -17.73 7.58
C TYR A 720 23.94 -17.98 8.97
N ASP A 721 25.09 -18.63 9.03
CA ASP A 721 25.79 -19.00 10.26
C ASP A 721 27.07 -18.16 10.49
N GLY A 722 27.20 -17.01 9.81
CA GLY A 722 28.34 -16.13 9.89
C GLY A 722 29.33 -16.35 8.73
N THR A 723 30.59 -16.00 8.97
CA THR A 723 31.67 -16.18 7.99
C THR A 723 32.55 -17.37 8.38
N TYR A 724 33.14 -18.01 7.39
CA TYR A 724 34.22 -18.97 7.66
C TYR A 724 35.36 -18.28 8.36
N LYS A 725 35.87 -18.90 9.46
CA LYS A 725 36.97 -18.39 10.28
C LYS A 725 38.27 -19.12 9.94
N TYR A 726 39.40 -18.58 10.29
CA TYR A 726 40.70 -19.27 10.08
C TYR A 726 40.74 -20.67 10.68
N GLU A 727 40.02 -20.91 11.77
CA GLU A 727 39.92 -22.20 12.44
C GLU A 727 39.21 -23.28 11.59
N ASP A 728 38.44 -22.88 10.60
CA ASP A 728 37.78 -23.80 9.66
C ASP A 728 38.75 -24.38 8.62
N PHE A 729 40.00 -23.88 8.54
CA PHE A 729 40.95 -24.19 7.49
C PHE A 729 42.24 -24.83 8.02
N ASN A 730 42.88 -25.61 7.14
CA ASN A 730 44.29 -25.99 7.24
C ASN A 730 45.10 -24.92 6.49
N LYS A 731 46.12 -24.35 7.18
CA LYS A 731 47.03 -23.37 6.61
C LYS A 731 48.29 -24.05 6.09
N THR A 732 48.66 -23.77 4.84
CA THR A 732 49.91 -24.19 4.20
C THR A 732 50.56 -22.97 3.56
N ILE A 733 51.85 -23.10 3.19
CA ILE A 733 52.59 -22.06 2.45
C ILE A 733 52.93 -22.63 1.10
N ASP A 734 52.62 -21.92 0.01
CA ASP A 734 52.92 -22.33 -1.36
C ASP A 734 54.41 -22.10 -1.71
N GLU A 735 54.82 -22.51 -2.91
CA GLU A 735 56.19 -22.38 -3.43
C GLU A 735 56.66 -20.92 -3.54
N ASN A 736 55.70 -19.96 -3.56
CA ASN A 736 55.98 -18.51 -3.62
C ASN A 736 55.96 -17.84 -2.23
N GLY A 737 55.83 -18.61 -1.15
CA GLY A 737 55.75 -18.08 0.21
C GLY A 737 54.38 -17.51 0.61
N LYS A 738 53.35 -17.76 -0.21
CA LYS A 738 51.98 -17.26 0.06
C LYS A 738 51.22 -18.25 0.92
N GLU A 739 50.47 -17.71 1.88
CA GLU A 739 49.53 -18.50 2.70
C GLU A 739 48.38 -19.03 1.85
N VAL A 740 48.14 -20.33 1.91
CA VAL A 740 47.05 -21.03 1.26
C VAL A 740 46.19 -21.68 2.33
N TYR A 741 44.90 -21.41 2.25
CA TYR A 741 43.90 -21.92 3.18
C TYR A 741 43.03 -22.97 2.47
N THR A 742 43.06 -24.21 2.97
CA THR A 742 42.26 -25.33 2.48
C THR A 742 41.24 -25.71 3.53
N LEU A 743 39.97 -25.75 3.18
CA LEU A 743 38.89 -26.09 4.10
C LEU A 743 39.15 -27.46 4.74
N LYS A 744 38.92 -27.60 6.03
CA LYS A 744 39.06 -28.86 6.75
C LYS A 744 38.00 -29.85 6.30
N GLU A 745 38.34 -31.13 6.30
CA GLU A 745 37.44 -32.22 6.00
C GLU A 745 36.22 -32.21 6.97
N GLY A 746 35.03 -32.44 6.45
CA GLY A 746 33.79 -32.44 7.23
C GLY A 746 33.15 -31.07 7.50
N ILE A 747 33.76 -29.97 7.05
CA ILE A 747 33.14 -28.64 7.11
C ILE A 747 32.33 -28.42 5.83
N PRO A 748 31.01 -28.19 5.93
CA PRO A 748 30.15 -27.96 4.77
C PRO A 748 30.55 -26.71 4.00
N TYR A 749 30.38 -26.72 2.69
CA TYR A 749 30.67 -25.58 1.83
C TYR A 749 29.60 -25.40 0.74
N TYR A 750 29.37 -24.14 0.34
CA TYR A 750 28.46 -23.77 -0.74
C TYR A 750 29.18 -23.67 -2.10
N VAL A 751 30.42 -23.16 -2.11
CA VAL A 751 31.24 -22.99 -3.32
C VAL A 751 32.58 -23.66 -3.12
N ALA A 752 33.05 -24.42 -4.09
CA ALA A 752 34.40 -25.00 -4.05
C ALA A 752 35.46 -23.88 -4.00
N GLY A 753 36.48 -24.03 -3.17
CA GLY A 753 37.54 -23.05 -3.00
C GLY A 753 37.19 -21.91 -2.02
N THR A 754 36.16 -22.10 -1.19
CA THR A 754 35.82 -21.22 -0.06
C THR A 754 37.05 -20.81 0.75
N GLN A 755 37.12 -19.56 1.18
CA GLN A 755 38.21 -18.95 1.89
C GLN A 755 37.74 -18.35 3.22
N PRO A 756 38.67 -18.05 4.18
CA PRO A 756 38.31 -17.29 5.38
C PRO A 756 37.63 -15.98 5.03
N GLY A 757 36.52 -15.68 5.74
CA GLY A 757 35.70 -14.50 5.50
C GLY A 757 34.59 -14.69 4.46
N ASP A 758 34.49 -15.82 3.76
CA ASP A 758 33.35 -16.13 2.89
C ASP A 758 32.09 -16.44 3.71
N PRO A 759 30.88 -16.24 3.18
CA PRO A 759 29.63 -16.55 3.88
C PRO A 759 29.50 -18.05 4.15
N LYS A 760 29.13 -18.39 5.37
CA LYS A 760 28.87 -19.76 5.84
C LYS A 760 27.37 -19.97 5.99
N TYR A 761 26.85 -20.93 5.26
CA TYR A 761 25.43 -21.31 5.36
C TYR A 761 25.30 -22.64 6.09
N ARG A 762 24.12 -22.88 6.64
CA ARG A 762 23.82 -24.11 7.38
C ARG A 762 23.49 -25.24 6.40
N ASP A 763 24.18 -26.35 6.53
CA ASP A 763 23.85 -27.63 5.90
C ASP A 763 22.67 -28.27 6.68
N LEU A 764 21.50 -28.29 6.09
CA LEU A 764 20.29 -28.86 6.67
C LEU A 764 20.10 -30.32 6.31
N THR A 765 20.72 -30.77 5.22
CA THR A 765 20.65 -32.14 4.70
C THR A 765 21.74 -33.05 5.23
N GLY A 766 22.87 -32.47 5.70
CA GLY A 766 24.03 -33.19 6.21
C GLY A 766 24.86 -33.86 5.09
N GLU A 767 24.70 -33.41 3.84
CA GLU A 767 25.44 -33.95 2.68
C GLU A 767 26.90 -33.42 2.63
N GLY A 768 27.23 -32.36 3.37
CA GLY A 768 28.54 -31.71 3.36
C GLY A 768 28.74 -30.71 2.21
N GLU A 769 27.86 -30.69 1.23
CA GLU A 769 27.77 -29.68 0.18
C GLU A 769 26.43 -28.97 0.27
N ILE A 770 26.47 -27.65 0.45
CA ILE A 770 25.27 -26.81 0.60
C ILE A 770 24.69 -26.52 -0.79
N ASN A 771 23.41 -26.79 -0.96
CA ASN A 771 22.71 -26.62 -2.23
C ASN A 771 21.25 -26.19 -2.00
N ASP A 772 20.43 -26.19 -3.07
CA ASP A 772 19.03 -25.73 -3.00
C ASP A 772 18.14 -26.52 -2.01
N LYS A 773 18.54 -27.74 -1.61
CA LYS A 773 17.81 -28.54 -0.60
C LYS A 773 18.00 -27.99 0.82
N ASP A 774 19.03 -27.17 1.06
CA ASP A 774 19.32 -26.54 2.34
C ASP A 774 18.60 -25.19 2.51
N LYS A 775 17.85 -24.78 1.47
CA LYS A 775 16.99 -23.59 1.56
C LYS A 775 15.74 -23.89 2.39
N THR A 776 15.41 -22.96 3.27
CA THR A 776 14.26 -23.09 4.17
C THR A 776 13.56 -21.74 4.38
N THR A 777 12.52 -21.72 5.21
CA THR A 777 11.90 -20.47 5.66
C THR A 777 12.87 -19.73 6.59
N ILE A 778 13.19 -18.48 6.21
CA ILE A 778 14.13 -17.61 6.93
C ILE A 778 13.48 -16.40 7.58
N GLY A 779 12.20 -16.15 7.33
CA GLY A 779 11.45 -15.05 7.93
C GLY A 779 9.97 -15.04 7.53
N ASN A 780 9.19 -14.17 8.16
CA ASN A 780 7.78 -13.97 7.89
C ASN A 780 7.42 -12.49 7.92
N GLY A 781 7.06 -11.91 6.79
CA GLY A 781 6.69 -10.50 6.68
C GLY A 781 5.28 -10.17 7.24
N GLN A 782 4.52 -11.14 7.72
CA GLN A 782 3.20 -10.89 8.30
C GLN A 782 3.29 -10.69 9.82
N PRO A 783 2.73 -9.58 10.37
CA PRO A 783 2.78 -9.32 11.80
C PRO A 783 1.92 -10.30 12.60
N LYS A 784 2.38 -10.63 13.82
CA LYS A 784 1.61 -11.39 14.82
C LYS A 784 0.45 -10.56 15.38
N HIS A 785 0.69 -9.27 15.60
CA HIS A 785 -0.35 -8.32 15.97
C HIS A 785 0.02 -6.90 15.53
N ILE A 786 -1.01 -6.11 15.27
CA ILE A 786 -0.94 -4.68 14.98
C ILE A 786 -1.88 -3.93 15.92
N GLY A 787 -1.65 -2.66 16.15
CA GLY A 787 -2.55 -1.87 16.97
C GLY A 787 -2.22 -0.37 16.99
N GLY A 788 -3.03 0.34 17.80
CA GLY A 788 -2.85 1.75 18.04
C GLY A 788 -3.43 2.21 19.36
N PHE A 789 -2.91 3.31 19.85
CA PHE A 789 -3.32 3.93 21.09
C PHE A 789 -3.42 5.44 20.91
N THR A 790 -4.63 5.96 21.06
CA THR A 790 -4.94 7.40 20.96
C THR A 790 -5.31 7.95 22.33
N ASN A 791 -4.77 9.11 22.67
CA ASN A 791 -5.16 9.90 23.83
C ASN A 791 -5.63 11.29 23.39
N ASN A 792 -6.83 11.65 23.82
CA ASN A 792 -7.43 12.96 23.61
C ASN A 792 -7.61 13.66 24.95
N LEU A 793 -6.92 14.77 25.11
CA LEU A 793 -7.02 15.64 26.30
C LEU A 793 -7.59 16.98 25.88
N VAL A 794 -8.55 17.45 26.63
CA VAL A 794 -9.10 18.84 26.48
C VAL A 794 -9.00 19.54 27.82
N TRP A 795 -8.31 20.66 27.85
CA TRP A 795 -8.21 21.51 29.03
C TRP A 795 -8.62 22.93 28.69
N LYS A 796 -9.81 23.31 29.18
CA LYS A 796 -10.44 24.59 28.79
C LYS A 796 -10.50 24.73 27.26
N ASN A 797 -9.75 25.67 26.71
CA ASN A 797 -9.70 25.94 25.27
C ASN A 797 -8.62 25.19 24.52
N PHE A 798 -7.74 24.45 25.21
CA PHE A 798 -6.69 23.62 24.60
C PHE A 798 -7.18 22.22 24.35
N ASP A 799 -6.82 21.64 23.20
CA ASP A 799 -6.97 20.25 22.89
C ASP A 799 -5.63 19.63 22.49
N LEU A 800 -5.34 18.45 23.01
CA LEU A 800 -4.13 17.68 22.72
C LEU A 800 -4.54 16.29 22.27
N ASN A 801 -4.05 15.87 21.10
CA ASN A 801 -4.17 14.51 20.60
C ASN A 801 -2.78 13.88 20.50
N ILE A 802 -2.62 12.66 21.03
CA ILE A 802 -1.38 11.86 20.93
C ILE A 802 -1.75 10.51 20.40
N PHE A 803 -1.07 10.06 19.35
CA PHE A 803 -1.33 8.78 18.71
C PHE A 803 -0.07 7.94 18.55
N PHE A 804 -0.14 6.71 19.05
CA PHE A 804 0.86 5.66 18.87
C PHE A 804 0.32 4.56 17.96
N GLN A 805 1.19 4.03 17.12
CA GLN A 805 0.94 2.90 16.23
C GLN A 805 2.05 1.86 16.40
N TRP A 806 1.72 0.58 16.31
CA TRP A 806 2.72 -0.49 16.32
C TRP A 806 2.36 -1.65 15.40
N SER A 807 3.41 -2.36 15.00
CA SER A 807 3.39 -3.69 14.39
C SER A 807 4.40 -4.55 15.12
N TYR A 808 4.09 -5.82 15.37
CA TYR A 808 4.97 -6.71 16.11
C TYR A 808 5.05 -8.09 15.49
N GLY A 809 6.26 -8.63 15.41
CA GLY A 809 6.57 -10.00 15.01
C GLY A 809 6.49 -10.24 13.51
N ASN A 810 6.71 -9.21 12.71
CA ASN A 810 6.97 -9.28 11.27
C ASN A 810 8.45 -9.09 10.98
N ASP A 811 8.94 -9.77 9.95
CA ASP A 811 10.29 -9.64 9.43
C ASP A 811 10.29 -8.81 8.13
N ILE A 812 11.44 -8.22 7.82
CA ILE A 812 11.70 -7.48 6.57
C ILE A 812 12.90 -8.12 5.86
N LEU A 813 12.73 -8.45 4.58
CA LEU A 813 13.83 -8.82 3.68
C LEU A 813 14.42 -7.53 3.11
N ASN A 814 15.56 -7.12 3.65
CA ASN A 814 16.25 -5.87 3.29
C ASN A 814 17.14 -6.10 2.05
N ALA A 815 16.57 -5.92 0.85
CA ALA A 815 17.32 -6.07 -0.39
C ALA A 815 18.34 -4.94 -0.61
N ASN A 816 18.21 -3.80 0.09
CA ASN A 816 19.22 -2.74 0.03
C ASN A 816 20.55 -3.23 0.62
N ARG A 817 20.51 -3.96 1.74
CA ARG A 817 21.71 -4.58 2.32
C ARG A 817 22.31 -5.67 1.43
N MET A 818 21.48 -6.40 0.68
CA MET A 818 21.96 -7.40 -0.30
C MET A 818 22.83 -6.77 -1.40
N VAL A 819 22.70 -5.47 -1.63
CA VAL A 819 23.50 -4.71 -2.60
C VAL A 819 24.61 -3.94 -1.94
N PHE A 820 24.31 -3.20 -0.88
CA PHE A 820 25.22 -2.21 -0.29
C PHE A 820 26.02 -2.70 0.93
N GLU A 821 25.80 -3.96 1.34
CA GLU A 821 26.66 -4.72 2.26
C GLU A 821 27.09 -6.04 1.62
N ASN A 822 27.13 -6.07 0.29
CA ASN A 822 27.41 -7.29 -0.47
C ASN A 822 28.90 -7.41 -0.76
N PRO A 823 29.50 -8.55 -0.44
CA PRO A 823 30.89 -8.83 -0.72
C PRO A 823 31.23 -8.92 -2.22
N ALA A 824 30.26 -9.18 -3.10
CA ALA A 824 30.46 -9.06 -4.54
C ALA A 824 30.47 -7.59 -5.01
N ALA A 825 30.85 -6.66 -4.14
CA ALA A 825 30.94 -5.24 -4.44
C ALA A 825 31.71 -4.99 -5.74
N LYS A 826 31.11 -4.22 -6.62
CA LYS A 826 31.71 -3.81 -7.88
C LYS A 826 32.74 -2.71 -7.60
N GLN A 827 33.76 -2.66 -8.44
CA GLN A 827 34.74 -1.57 -8.41
C GLN A 827 34.02 -0.21 -8.48
N ASN A 828 34.55 0.76 -7.76
CA ASN A 828 34.07 2.15 -7.72
C ASN A 828 32.61 2.32 -7.28
N THR A 829 31.99 1.30 -6.62
CA THR A 829 30.66 1.39 -6.04
C THR A 829 30.75 1.78 -4.58
N ASN A 830 30.07 2.86 -4.17
CA ASN A 830 29.91 3.19 -2.77
C ASN A 830 28.99 2.19 -2.06
N MET A 831 29.22 1.99 -0.77
CA MET A 831 28.51 1.01 0.04
C MET A 831 27.97 1.67 1.32
N PHE A 832 27.10 0.97 2.04
CA PHE A 832 26.68 1.43 3.37
C PHE A 832 27.86 1.40 4.35
N ALA A 833 27.93 2.39 5.24
CA ALA A 833 29.00 2.51 6.24
C ALA A 833 29.09 1.27 7.15
N ALA A 834 27.98 0.57 7.39
CA ALA A 834 27.96 -0.68 8.15
C ALA A 834 28.91 -1.75 7.57
N TYR A 835 29.17 -1.73 6.25
CA TYR A 835 30.06 -2.67 5.59
C TYR A 835 31.54 -2.45 5.92
N THR A 836 31.93 -1.34 6.56
CA THR A 836 33.29 -1.13 7.12
C THR A 836 33.63 -2.18 8.18
N ASN A 837 32.59 -2.72 8.85
CA ASN A 837 32.75 -3.77 9.85
C ASN A 837 32.87 -5.18 9.26
N ARG A 838 33.09 -5.32 7.94
CA ARG A 838 33.24 -6.61 7.27
C ARG A 838 34.45 -7.41 7.80
N TRP A 839 34.44 -8.67 7.49
CA TRP A 839 35.58 -9.53 7.76
C TRP A 839 36.82 -9.03 6.97
N THR A 840 37.93 -8.84 7.67
CA THR A 840 39.27 -8.60 7.12
C THR A 840 40.27 -9.38 7.96
N PRO A 841 41.53 -9.55 7.51
CA PRO A 841 42.55 -10.15 8.35
C PRO A 841 42.71 -9.47 9.71
N GLU A 842 42.46 -8.15 9.80
CA GLU A 842 42.52 -7.36 11.03
C GLU A 842 41.22 -7.46 11.86
N ASN A 843 40.12 -7.88 11.24
CA ASN A 843 38.81 -8.10 11.88
C ASN A 843 38.26 -9.52 11.61
N PRO A 844 39.02 -10.58 11.99
CA PRO A 844 38.67 -11.96 11.60
C PRO A 844 37.44 -12.54 12.32
N THR A 845 36.96 -11.85 13.32
CA THR A 845 35.74 -12.25 14.09
C THR A 845 34.45 -11.75 13.50
N SER A 846 34.51 -10.83 12.55
CA SER A 846 33.27 -10.30 11.90
C SER A 846 32.44 -11.39 11.27
N ASN A 847 31.13 -11.23 11.40
CA ASN A 847 30.11 -12.03 10.71
C ASN A 847 29.58 -11.35 9.44
N ILE A 848 30.15 -10.23 9.01
CA ILE A 848 29.86 -9.60 7.72
C ILE A 848 30.89 -10.14 6.72
N PRO A 849 30.49 -10.70 5.59
CA PRO A 849 31.42 -11.32 4.64
C PRO A 849 32.50 -10.34 4.12
N ARG A 850 33.69 -10.85 3.83
CA ARG A 850 34.80 -10.10 3.26
C ARG A 850 34.45 -9.53 1.87
N ALA A 851 35.17 -8.52 1.42
CA ALA A 851 35.07 -8.09 0.03
C ALA A 851 35.54 -9.21 -0.92
N ARG A 852 34.90 -9.33 -2.10
CA ARG A 852 35.12 -10.39 -3.09
C ARG A 852 34.87 -11.82 -2.55
N ALA A 853 34.03 -11.97 -1.53
CA ALA A 853 33.65 -13.29 -1.03
C ALA A 853 32.88 -14.08 -2.09
N GLN A 854 33.11 -15.38 -2.12
CA GLN A 854 32.37 -16.29 -2.99
C GLN A 854 31.06 -16.71 -2.34
N GLY A 855 30.03 -17.03 -3.15
CA GLY A 855 28.75 -17.52 -2.63
C GLY A 855 27.87 -16.49 -1.92
N SER A 856 28.16 -15.21 -2.06
CA SER A 856 27.51 -14.13 -1.30
C SER A 856 26.18 -13.63 -1.82
N ASN A 857 25.78 -14.08 -3.00
CA ASN A 857 24.62 -13.51 -3.72
C ASN A 857 23.37 -14.40 -3.60
N GLU A 858 23.07 -14.84 -2.38
CA GLU A 858 21.91 -15.68 -2.11
C GLU A 858 20.95 -15.00 -1.13
N TYR A 859 19.66 -15.30 -1.28
CA TYR A 859 18.71 -14.96 -0.23
C TYR A 859 19.06 -15.75 1.03
N SER A 860 19.31 -15.04 2.12
CA SER A 860 19.70 -15.67 3.38
C SER A 860 19.20 -14.87 4.59
N SER A 861 19.24 -15.50 5.74
CA SER A 861 18.84 -14.85 7.00
C SER A 861 19.75 -13.67 7.41
N LEU A 862 20.91 -13.48 6.77
CA LEU A 862 21.76 -12.29 6.93
C LEU A 862 21.01 -10.98 6.62
N TYR A 863 20.11 -11.02 5.66
CA TYR A 863 19.37 -9.86 5.14
C TYR A 863 17.93 -9.79 5.62
N VAL A 864 17.54 -10.68 6.52
CA VAL A 864 16.22 -10.68 7.16
C VAL A 864 16.35 -10.02 8.53
N GLU A 865 15.56 -8.98 8.76
CA GLU A 865 15.62 -8.18 9.98
C GLU A 865 14.25 -8.14 10.67
N ASP A 866 14.25 -7.92 12.00
CA ASP A 866 13.02 -7.70 12.76
C ASP A 866 12.39 -6.36 12.33
N GLY A 867 11.22 -6.44 11.70
CA GLY A 867 10.41 -5.31 11.26
C GLY A 867 9.43 -4.81 12.32
N SER A 868 9.50 -5.30 13.55
CA SER A 868 8.66 -4.81 14.65
C SER A 868 8.95 -3.35 14.97
N PHE A 869 7.89 -2.58 15.24
CA PHE A 869 8.06 -1.17 15.61
C PHE A 869 6.99 -0.66 16.56
N LEU A 870 7.33 0.38 17.30
CA LEU A 870 6.43 1.29 17.99
C LEU A 870 6.71 2.72 17.51
N LYS A 871 5.70 3.36 16.91
CA LYS A 871 5.78 4.74 16.43
C LYS A 871 4.95 5.69 17.27
N LEU A 872 5.55 6.81 17.64
CA LEU A 872 4.81 8.02 17.99
C LEU A 872 4.43 8.71 16.66
N LYS A 873 3.25 8.32 16.14
CA LYS A 873 2.83 8.68 14.78
C LYS A 873 2.41 10.13 14.68
N ASN A 874 1.68 10.63 15.69
CA ASN A 874 1.12 11.97 15.66
C ASN A 874 1.01 12.59 17.05
N ILE A 875 1.30 13.91 17.13
CA ILE A 875 0.92 14.80 18.23
C ILE A 875 0.30 16.05 17.61
N SER A 876 -0.87 16.47 18.11
CA SER A 876 -1.52 17.72 17.70
C SER A 876 -1.99 18.49 18.93
N LEU A 877 -1.56 19.74 19.04
CA LEU A 877 -1.97 20.68 20.09
C LEU A 877 -2.76 21.81 19.43
N GLY A 878 -4.01 21.99 19.83
CA GLY A 878 -4.91 23.02 19.33
C GLY A 878 -5.34 23.99 20.40
N TYR A 879 -5.67 25.22 19.99
CA TYR A 879 -6.32 26.23 20.79
C TYR A 879 -7.61 26.70 20.12
N ASN A 880 -8.73 26.55 20.81
CA ASN A 880 -10.05 26.94 20.36
C ASN A 880 -10.38 28.29 20.92
N PHE A 881 -10.61 29.30 20.09
CA PHE A 881 -10.93 30.65 20.53
C PHE A 881 -12.33 30.72 21.15
N GLU A 882 -12.48 31.49 22.20
CA GLU A 882 -13.77 31.69 22.82
C GLU A 882 -14.74 32.42 21.89
N ALA A 883 -15.99 31.95 21.80
CA ALA A 883 -17.04 32.56 20.99
C ALA A 883 -17.24 34.06 21.28
N LYS A 884 -17.01 34.47 22.52
CA LYS A 884 -17.12 35.90 22.93
C LYS A 884 -16.10 36.78 22.21
N THR A 885 -14.86 36.27 22.01
CA THR A 885 -13.78 36.98 21.31
C THR A 885 -14.01 37.02 19.80
N LEU A 886 -14.66 36.02 19.25
CA LEU A 886 -14.89 35.85 17.80
C LEU A 886 -16.14 36.61 17.31
N LYS A 887 -17.12 36.83 18.17
CA LYS A 887 -18.40 37.46 17.82
C LYS A 887 -18.28 38.82 17.12
N PRO A 888 -17.39 39.74 17.53
CA PRO A 888 -17.20 41.03 16.82
C PRO A 888 -16.68 40.86 15.38
N LEU A 889 -16.02 39.75 15.09
CA LEU A 889 -15.45 39.39 13.77
C LEU A 889 -16.43 38.60 12.90
N HIS A 890 -17.67 38.37 13.34
CA HIS A 890 -18.68 37.52 12.71
C HIS A 890 -18.18 36.08 12.48
N ILE A 891 -17.26 35.60 13.33
CA ILE A 891 -16.72 34.25 13.30
C ILE A 891 -17.47 33.43 14.36
N SER A 892 -18.00 32.26 13.92
CA SER A 892 -18.73 31.35 14.80
C SER A 892 -17.78 30.46 15.61
N SER A 893 -16.68 30.00 15.01
CA SER A 893 -15.62 29.25 15.69
C SER A 893 -14.29 29.46 14.98
N ALA A 894 -13.20 29.43 15.74
CA ALA A 894 -11.83 29.45 15.22
C ALA A 894 -10.95 28.52 16.06
N ARG A 895 -10.08 27.77 15.41
CA ARG A 895 -9.07 26.92 16.04
C ARG A 895 -7.73 27.09 15.30
N VAL A 896 -6.66 27.33 16.07
CA VAL A 896 -5.28 27.25 15.56
C VAL A 896 -4.64 26.02 16.17
N TYR A 897 -3.84 25.29 15.40
CA TYR A 897 -3.18 24.10 15.89
C TYR A 897 -1.76 23.93 15.33
N LEU A 898 -0.92 23.28 16.13
CA LEU A 898 0.39 22.79 15.74
C LEU A 898 0.34 21.26 15.81
N SER A 899 0.80 20.59 14.76
CA SER A 899 0.88 19.13 14.73
C SER A 899 2.23 18.65 14.21
N ALA A 900 2.64 17.47 14.66
CA ALA A 900 3.83 16.78 14.19
C ALA A 900 3.47 15.35 13.85
N GLU A 901 4.08 14.80 12.77
CA GLU A 901 3.85 13.44 12.27
C GLU A 901 5.18 12.69 12.13
N ASN A 902 5.13 11.37 12.29
CA ASN A 902 6.30 10.48 12.21
C ASN A 902 7.43 10.94 13.13
N ILE A 903 7.10 11.21 14.41
CA ILE A 903 7.95 11.93 15.37
C ILE A 903 9.12 11.06 15.81
N ALA A 904 8.84 9.83 16.20
CA ALA A 904 9.81 8.87 16.67
C ALA A 904 9.38 7.43 16.34
N THR A 905 10.36 6.60 16.02
CA THR A 905 10.18 5.16 15.77
C THR A 905 11.18 4.39 16.63
N ILE A 906 10.67 3.41 17.38
CA ILE A 906 11.48 2.43 18.10
C ILE A 906 11.38 1.13 17.30
N SER A 907 12.51 0.67 16.73
CA SER A 907 12.59 -0.54 15.90
C SER A 907 14.03 -1.06 15.90
N GLY A 908 14.18 -2.35 15.66
CA GLY A 908 15.47 -2.99 15.37
C GLY A 908 15.87 -2.97 13.90
N TYR A 909 15.03 -2.43 13.02
CA TYR A 909 15.26 -2.40 11.59
C TYR A 909 16.31 -1.36 11.19
N SER A 910 17.28 -1.75 10.36
CA SER A 910 18.41 -0.90 9.95
C SER A 910 18.09 0.05 8.79
N GLY A 911 17.01 -0.19 8.04
CA GLY A 911 16.58 0.66 6.93
C GLY A 911 15.85 1.93 7.38
N SER A 912 15.42 2.74 6.41
CA SER A 912 14.85 4.08 6.68
C SER A 912 13.54 4.03 7.48
N ASP A 913 12.67 3.05 7.27
CA ASP A 913 11.38 2.92 7.96
C ASP A 913 10.89 1.46 7.98
N PRO A 914 10.57 0.88 9.16
CA PRO A 914 10.10 -0.50 9.26
C PRO A 914 8.66 -0.72 8.73
N GLU A 915 7.92 0.35 8.43
CA GLU A 915 6.58 0.28 7.82
C GLU A 915 6.68 0.21 6.28
N VAL A 916 7.62 -0.59 5.78
CA VAL A 916 7.94 -0.73 4.35
C VAL A 916 7.47 -2.08 3.82
N SER A 917 6.92 -2.07 2.60
CA SER A 917 6.68 -3.25 1.77
C SER A 917 6.57 -2.78 0.32
N THR A 918 7.71 -2.67 -0.36
CA THR A 918 7.76 -2.10 -1.73
C THR A 918 7.06 -2.98 -2.77
N ARG A 919 6.76 -4.23 -2.42
CA ARG A 919 5.96 -5.15 -3.24
C ARG A 919 4.63 -5.42 -2.52
N ASN A 920 3.58 -4.73 -2.89
CA ASN A 920 2.24 -4.86 -2.28
C ASN A 920 1.54 -6.17 -2.69
N SER A 921 2.16 -7.32 -2.37
CA SER A 921 1.64 -8.65 -2.68
C SER A 921 1.59 -9.52 -1.42
N PRO A 922 0.51 -10.27 -1.19
CA PRO A 922 0.44 -11.24 -0.09
C PRO A 922 1.50 -12.34 -0.16
N LEU A 923 2.04 -12.59 -1.36
CA LEU A 923 3.07 -13.60 -1.61
C LEU A 923 4.49 -13.11 -1.36
N THR A 924 4.69 -11.80 -1.20
CA THR A 924 6.02 -11.19 -1.01
C THR A 924 5.98 -10.04 0.02
N PRO A 925 5.40 -10.26 1.23
CA PRO A 925 5.29 -9.22 2.25
C PRO A 925 6.65 -8.88 2.85
N GLY A 926 6.83 -7.61 3.25
CA GLY A 926 8.03 -7.17 3.96
C GLY A 926 9.29 -7.12 3.09
N PHE A 927 9.16 -6.91 1.77
CA PHE A 927 10.31 -6.70 0.88
C PHE A 927 10.66 -5.22 0.82
N ASP A 928 11.91 -4.87 1.13
CA ASP A 928 12.42 -3.50 1.06
C ASP A 928 13.51 -3.36 -0.01
N TRP A 929 13.19 -2.58 -1.05
CA TRP A 929 14.11 -2.20 -2.10
C TRP A 929 13.90 -0.76 -2.55
N SER A 930 14.91 0.10 -2.40
CA SER A 930 14.94 1.46 -2.93
C SER A 930 13.66 2.27 -2.60
N PRO A 931 13.22 2.33 -1.32
CA PRO A 931 11.99 3.02 -0.96
C PRO A 931 12.18 4.54 -1.02
N TYR A 932 11.09 5.26 -1.26
CA TYR A 932 11.05 6.71 -1.02
C TYR A 932 11.07 6.96 0.50
N PRO A 933 11.96 7.83 1.03
CA PRO A 933 12.08 8.01 2.47
C PRO A 933 10.84 8.71 3.06
N ARG A 934 10.39 8.22 4.22
CA ARG A 934 9.31 8.88 4.96
C ARG A 934 9.81 10.13 5.67
N ALA A 935 9.03 11.19 5.56
CA ALA A 935 9.36 12.46 6.21
C ALA A 935 8.81 12.53 7.65
N PHE A 936 9.61 13.05 8.57
CA PHE A 936 9.10 13.75 9.74
C PHE A 936 8.50 15.06 9.27
N SER A 937 7.32 15.44 9.78
CA SER A 937 6.72 16.70 9.39
C SER A 937 6.09 17.46 10.55
N MET A 938 6.09 18.79 10.44
CA MET A 938 5.40 19.71 11.34
C MET A 938 4.42 20.57 10.53
N SER A 939 3.23 20.77 11.08
CA SER A 939 2.19 21.57 10.43
C SER A 939 1.61 22.60 11.37
N LEU A 940 1.42 23.80 10.85
CA LEU A 940 0.64 24.86 11.50
C LEU A 940 -0.66 25.03 10.71
N GLY A 941 -1.80 24.96 11.39
CA GLY A 941 -3.09 25.08 10.74
C GLY A 941 -4.09 25.97 11.43
N LEU A 942 -5.08 26.39 10.64
CA LEU A 942 -6.15 27.29 11.02
C LEU A 942 -7.49 26.75 10.50
N ASN A 943 -8.46 26.60 11.38
CA ASN A 943 -9.84 26.27 11.03
C ASN A 943 -10.74 27.42 11.48
N VAL A 944 -11.55 27.98 10.59
CA VAL A 944 -12.48 29.10 10.87
C VAL A 944 -13.84 28.78 10.27
N THR A 945 -14.89 29.01 11.06
CA THR A 945 -16.29 28.94 10.61
C THR A 945 -16.96 30.29 10.83
N PHE A 946 -17.56 30.80 9.76
CA PHE A 946 -18.26 32.10 9.72
C PHE A 946 -19.75 31.92 9.91
#